data_f169e717920a4d1226495abba9725426
#
_entry.id   f169e717920a4d1226495abba9725426
#
_cell.length_a   1.000
_cell.length_b   1.000
_cell.length_c   1.000
_cell.angle_alpha   90.00
_cell.angle_beta   90.00
_cell.angle_gamma   90.00
#
_symmetry.space_group_name_H-M   'P 1'
#
loop_
_entity.id
_entity.type
_entity.pdbx_description
1 polymer ?
#
loop_
_entity_poly.entity_id
_entity_poly.type
_entity_poly.pdbx_seq_one_letter_code
_entity_poly.pdbx_strand_id
1 'polypeptide(L)'
;MAGTICIHGHFYQPSRENPWTGVIEREHSATPWHDWNDRITDECYRPNTAARILDGQGLIRKISATYSRISYDFGPTLLSWLERERSPVYEDILRADARAQERFSRHGSAFAHPYHHLILPLLSRADKETEVRWGIRDFEDRFGRYPEGMWLPEMAVDLETLDVLADHGILFTLLSPHQGCRIRHVRDEHWTDTPGGSIDTTVPYLCRLPSGKAITVFFPHAALSSEVAFGDLLQNGDRFFDRLLSLSRDAGLLHFATDGETFGHHRPFGEMALSWCLEQIESSHPGTLTIYGEYLAEHAPEREVGIVERTSWSCPHGIRRWDEGCTCESGRHKGWSHEWRGPLRTAVQTLSLTLSDIFGREAGAFFPDPWSARDDSIRIIRDSSPGSIDRFFLDHAGRSLEPGEREKALALLEMVRQALAMHTSCAWFFDDIADPEAVQILRNAARALQLASDWTGTRYEPAFIELLSAIKGNRPQYPDGGVVYRECVVPQVLSREKEAACLALMESAREGACTFFTDAYAGEFLSCGEFLPSHDLSIAGRPVRYCIMGTGTASVLLGVSLTAAIPAQEISGYLLPVLRKKGYAAAAEKIASVFPYIFTPAELPPAGKRLALRSQLMRVTGVFDEAAGVLFDRYTGLSEENQNLLSWYVLMVRMEQLLSSPVSTAEDLQRLAEAFRDRGIVPFPQPLEQSAGRFIKRQMEDWVCHPEDRGRLAMVLQSLSLLRKAGITPPLWDLQNLFIPVRDGTAPSLKAGAVAGDGEAAAWWEEFQALGQVLGVHLA
;
A
#
# COMPACT_ATOMS: atom_id res chain seq x y z
N MET A 1 24.03 -3.65 34.49
CA MET A 1 23.67 -2.70 33.40
C MET A 1 22.53 -3.31 32.62
N ALA A 2 21.59 -2.53 32.11
CA ALA A 2 20.57 -3.08 31.22
C ALA A 2 21.27 -3.59 29.96
N GLY A 3 20.88 -4.76 29.46
CA GLY A 3 21.36 -5.28 28.17
C GLY A 3 20.76 -4.48 27.01
N THR A 4 21.25 -4.76 25.82
CA THR A 4 20.78 -4.09 24.59
C THR A 4 19.38 -4.59 24.18
N ILE A 5 18.51 -3.71 23.69
CA ILE A 5 17.13 -4.02 23.31
C ILE A 5 16.96 -3.73 21.81
N CYS A 6 16.44 -4.72 21.06
CA CYS A 6 16.07 -4.58 19.66
C CYS A 6 14.62 -5.06 19.43
N ILE A 7 13.83 -4.27 18.72
CA ILE A 7 12.43 -4.58 18.40
C ILE A 7 12.30 -4.70 16.91
N HIS A 8 11.56 -5.71 16.40
CA HIS A 8 11.28 -5.84 14.97
C HIS A 8 9.78 -5.92 14.70
N GLY A 9 9.32 -5.13 13.74
CA GLY A 9 7.96 -5.18 13.19
C GLY A 9 7.97 -5.62 11.74
N HIS A 10 7.28 -6.73 11.43
CA HIS A 10 7.03 -7.18 10.07
C HIS A 10 5.72 -6.58 9.55
N PHE A 11 5.80 -5.66 8.59
CA PHE A 11 4.63 -4.96 8.03
C PHE A 11 4.31 -5.51 6.63
N TYR A 12 3.17 -6.14 6.52
CA TYR A 12 2.78 -6.77 5.27
C TYR A 12 1.26 -6.79 5.08
N GLN A 13 0.83 -6.54 3.85
CA GLN A 13 -0.52 -6.86 3.38
C GLN A 13 -0.43 -7.60 2.04
N PRO A 14 -1.30 -8.61 1.81
CA PRO A 14 -1.35 -9.26 0.51
C PRO A 14 -1.69 -8.26 -0.58
N SER A 15 -1.11 -8.44 -1.76
CA SER A 15 -1.52 -7.66 -2.92
C SER A 15 -2.99 -7.95 -3.21
N ARG A 16 -3.80 -6.90 -3.26
CA ARG A 16 -5.25 -6.94 -3.55
C ARG A 16 -5.56 -6.32 -4.91
N GLU A 17 -4.53 -5.88 -5.61
CA GLU A 17 -4.64 -5.20 -6.90
C GLU A 17 -5.19 -6.16 -7.94
N ASN A 18 -6.16 -5.69 -8.71
CA ASN A 18 -6.66 -6.42 -9.85
C ASN A 18 -5.54 -6.50 -10.91
N PRO A 19 -5.14 -7.71 -11.38
CA PRO A 19 -3.99 -7.85 -12.29
C PRO A 19 -4.13 -7.12 -13.63
N TRP A 20 -5.35 -6.80 -14.07
CA TRP A 20 -5.61 -6.08 -15.32
C TRP A 20 -5.62 -4.56 -15.16
N THR A 21 -5.98 -4.04 -14.00
CA THR A 21 -6.16 -2.59 -13.82
C THR A 21 -5.19 -1.97 -12.83
N GLY A 22 -4.46 -2.78 -12.05
CA GLY A 22 -3.52 -2.31 -11.03
C GLY A 22 -4.17 -1.59 -9.85
N VAL A 23 -5.50 -1.64 -9.72
CA VAL A 23 -6.24 -1.00 -8.63
C VAL A 23 -6.84 -2.01 -7.69
N ILE A 24 -6.95 -1.62 -6.42
CA ILE A 24 -7.75 -2.34 -5.43
C ILE A 24 -9.22 -1.94 -5.62
N GLU A 25 -10.10 -2.92 -5.78
CA GLU A 25 -11.53 -2.69 -5.79
C GLU A 25 -12.02 -2.40 -4.36
N ARG A 26 -13.14 -1.65 -4.25
CA ARG A 26 -13.72 -1.35 -2.93
C ARG A 26 -14.08 -2.63 -2.18
N GLU A 27 -13.53 -2.80 -1.00
CA GLU A 27 -13.78 -3.92 -0.11
C GLU A 27 -14.80 -3.53 0.97
N HIS A 28 -16.03 -4.07 0.87
CA HIS A 28 -17.11 -3.73 1.81
C HIS A 28 -16.79 -4.11 3.26
N SER A 29 -15.97 -5.12 3.47
CA SER A 29 -15.52 -5.54 4.81
C SER A 29 -14.59 -4.53 5.49
N ALA A 30 -13.99 -3.61 4.72
CA ALA A 30 -13.14 -2.55 5.25
C ALA A 30 -13.90 -1.25 5.57
N THR A 31 -15.23 -1.19 5.30
CA THR A 31 -16.03 0.03 5.53
C THR A 31 -15.78 0.64 6.92
N PRO A 32 -15.60 1.97 7.05
CA PRO A 32 -15.87 3.04 6.07
C PRO A 32 -14.75 3.32 5.05
N TRP A 33 -13.56 2.71 5.20
CA TRP A 33 -12.45 2.86 4.26
C TRP A 33 -12.74 2.22 2.90
N HIS A 34 -11.96 2.58 1.90
CA HIS A 34 -12.10 2.03 0.56
C HIS A 34 -11.76 0.54 0.54
N ASP A 35 -10.66 0.17 1.16
CA ASP A 35 -10.11 -1.18 1.21
C ASP A 35 -9.30 -1.41 2.51
N TRP A 36 -8.79 -2.62 2.69
CA TRP A 36 -8.01 -2.98 3.89
C TRP A 36 -6.66 -2.30 3.95
N ASN A 37 -6.03 -1.98 2.82
CA ASN A 37 -4.76 -1.24 2.84
C ASN A 37 -4.98 0.18 3.36
N ASP A 38 -6.06 0.85 2.94
CA ASP A 38 -6.48 2.14 3.45
C ASP A 38 -6.70 2.11 4.96
N ARG A 39 -7.48 1.12 5.41
CA ARG A 39 -7.84 0.97 6.82
C ARG A 39 -6.61 0.77 7.68
N ILE A 40 -5.75 -0.17 7.32
CA ILE A 40 -4.56 -0.51 8.11
C ILE A 40 -3.55 0.63 8.04
N THR A 41 -3.49 1.37 6.94
CA THR A 41 -2.66 2.59 6.87
C THR A 41 -3.09 3.61 7.91
N ASP A 42 -4.38 3.88 8.04
CA ASP A 42 -4.89 4.83 9.02
C ASP A 42 -4.79 4.32 10.47
N GLU A 43 -4.96 3.01 10.69
CA GLU A 43 -4.93 2.40 12.03
C GLU A 43 -3.51 2.08 12.52
N CYS A 44 -2.54 1.87 11.61
CA CYS A 44 -1.19 1.40 11.96
C CYS A 44 -0.05 2.15 11.25
N TYR A 45 0.03 2.11 9.91
CA TYR A 45 1.24 2.57 9.23
C TYR A 45 1.48 4.06 9.43
N ARG A 46 0.47 4.89 9.23
CA ARG A 46 0.53 6.33 9.45
C ARG A 46 0.76 6.68 10.94
N PRO A 47 0.04 6.09 11.91
CA PRO A 47 0.29 6.34 13.33
C PRO A 47 1.74 6.10 13.76
N ASN A 48 2.40 5.07 13.23
CA ASN A 48 3.80 4.77 13.54
C ASN A 48 4.81 5.77 12.93
N THR A 49 4.43 6.54 11.91
CA THR A 49 5.30 7.63 11.41
C THR A 49 5.39 8.80 12.38
N ALA A 50 4.37 8.97 13.24
CA ALA A 50 4.25 10.13 14.12
C ALA A 50 3.40 9.79 15.36
N ALA A 51 3.81 8.78 16.15
CA ALA A 51 3.07 8.33 17.32
C ALA A 51 3.02 9.41 18.41
N ARG A 52 1.87 9.52 19.08
CA ARG A 52 1.61 10.52 20.12
C ARG A 52 2.06 10.00 21.47
N ILE A 53 2.81 10.82 22.19
CA ILE A 53 3.14 10.64 23.61
C ILE A 53 2.35 11.67 24.40
N LEU A 54 1.43 11.20 25.25
CA LEU A 54 0.54 12.05 26.02
C LEU A 54 1.11 12.34 27.40
N ASP A 55 0.65 13.44 27.99
CA ASP A 55 0.85 13.74 29.42
C ASP A 55 -0.26 13.13 30.28
N GLY A 56 -0.20 13.34 31.60
CA GLY A 56 -1.20 12.86 32.57
C GLY A 56 -2.60 13.46 32.42
N GLN A 57 -2.77 14.48 31.56
CA GLN A 57 -4.05 15.11 31.22
C GLN A 57 -4.59 14.69 29.86
N GLY A 58 -3.86 13.83 29.15
CA GLY A 58 -4.23 13.37 27.82
C GLY A 58 -3.88 14.34 26.69
N LEU A 59 -3.05 15.36 26.96
CA LEU A 59 -2.55 16.29 25.94
C LEU A 59 -1.27 15.76 25.30
N ILE A 60 -1.07 16.03 24.01
CA ILE A 60 0.11 15.59 23.27
C ILE A 60 1.34 16.36 23.78
N ARG A 61 2.22 15.64 24.48
CA ARG A 61 3.50 16.15 24.96
C ARG A 61 4.57 16.10 23.89
N LYS A 62 4.63 15.00 23.12
CA LYS A 62 5.63 14.75 22.08
C LYS A 62 5.02 13.92 20.94
N ILE A 63 5.52 14.12 19.74
CA ILE A 63 5.27 13.27 18.58
C ILE A 63 6.59 12.60 18.20
N SER A 64 6.57 11.30 17.91
CA SER A 64 7.77 10.54 17.68
C SER A 64 7.56 9.42 16.66
N ALA A 65 8.47 9.31 15.68
CA ALA A 65 8.46 8.22 14.70
C ALA A 65 9.00 6.93 15.34
N THR A 66 8.20 5.86 15.35
CA THR A 66 8.65 4.56 15.87
C THR A 66 9.63 3.89 14.93
N TYR A 67 9.41 3.98 13.61
CA TYR A 67 10.25 3.34 12.59
C TYR A 67 11.73 3.75 12.64
N SER A 68 12.07 4.93 13.10
CA SER A 68 13.47 5.36 13.27
C SER A 68 14.15 4.79 14.51
N ARG A 69 13.45 3.98 15.32
CA ARG A 69 13.93 3.46 16.61
C ARG A 69 13.78 1.95 16.77
N ILE A 70 13.13 1.29 15.81
CA ILE A 70 12.96 -0.17 15.76
C ILE A 70 13.44 -0.68 14.41
N SER A 71 13.83 -1.94 14.33
CA SER A 71 13.98 -2.62 13.05
C SER A 71 12.62 -2.93 12.45
N TYR A 72 12.50 -2.89 11.14
CA TYR A 72 11.26 -3.22 10.45
C TYR A 72 11.52 -3.71 9.03
N ASP A 73 10.55 -4.40 8.45
CA ASP A 73 10.44 -4.62 7.02
C ASP A 73 9.03 -4.25 6.54
N PHE A 74 8.94 -3.89 5.27
CA PHE A 74 7.69 -3.73 4.54
C PHE A 74 7.72 -4.59 3.30
N GLY A 75 6.62 -5.29 3.03
CA GLY A 75 6.47 -6.02 1.76
C GLY A 75 6.56 -5.06 0.56
N PRO A 76 7.37 -5.36 -0.49
CA PRO A 76 7.56 -4.49 -1.66
C PRO A 76 6.26 -4.11 -2.37
N THR A 77 5.31 -5.04 -2.48
CA THR A 77 3.98 -4.78 -3.07
C THR A 77 3.16 -3.77 -2.26
N LEU A 78 3.25 -3.82 -0.93
CA LEU A 78 2.62 -2.84 -0.03
C LEU A 78 3.30 -1.46 -0.17
N LEU A 79 4.64 -1.41 -0.23
CA LEU A 79 5.36 -0.15 -0.47
C LEU A 79 4.99 0.47 -1.82
N SER A 80 4.84 -0.33 -2.87
CA SER A 80 4.41 0.16 -4.19
C SER A 80 3.00 0.76 -4.14
N TRP A 81 2.08 0.16 -3.37
CA TRP A 81 0.76 0.71 -3.15
C TRP A 81 0.81 2.02 -2.32
N LEU A 82 1.59 2.05 -1.23
CA LEU A 82 1.77 3.26 -0.41
C LEU A 82 2.37 4.41 -1.22
N GLU A 83 3.35 4.14 -2.07
CA GLU A 83 3.98 5.12 -2.96
C GLU A 83 2.94 5.82 -3.86
N ARG A 84 1.98 5.07 -4.41
CA ARG A 84 0.94 5.60 -5.32
C ARG A 84 -0.22 6.26 -4.58
N GLU A 85 -0.72 5.61 -3.53
CA GLU A 85 -2.00 5.96 -2.91
C GLU A 85 -1.84 6.74 -1.60
N ARG A 86 -0.69 6.60 -0.91
CA ARG A 86 -0.40 7.17 0.40
C ARG A 86 1.03 7.72 0.48
N SER A 87 1.44 8.45 -0.55
CA SER A 87 2.81 8.99 -0.72
C SER A 87 3.40 9.65 0.55
N PRO A 88 2.66 10.46 1.34
CA PRO A 88 3.22 11.03 2.57
C PRO A 88 3.65 9.98 3.60
N VAL A 89 2.88 8.89 3.76
CA VAL A 89 3.22 7.79 4.68
C VAL A 89 4.43 7.02 4.17
N TYR A 90 4.46 6.74 2.86
CA TYR A 90 5.60 6.12 2.20
C TYR A 90 6.90 6.92 2.42
N GLU A 91 6.87 8.22 2.16
CA GLU A 91 8.03 9.10 2.35
C GLU A 91 8.49 9.16 3.81
N ASP A 92 7.54 9.13 4.77
CA ASP A 92 7.86 9.12 6.19
C ASP A 92 8.57 7.82 6.60
N ILE A 93 8.17 6.67 6.04
CA ILE A 93 8.84 5.39 6.25
C ILE A 93 10.28 5.44 5.75
N LEU A 94 10.51 5.96 4.54
CA LEU A 94 11.88 6.10 4.00
C LEU A 94 12.74 7.07 4.82
N ARG A 95 12.17 8.21 5.22
CA ARG A 95 12.86 9.18 6.09
C ARG A 95 13.22 8.59 7.45
N ALA A 96 12.41 7.66 7.96
CA ALA A 96 12.70 7.01 9.24
C ALA A 96 13.96 6.13 9.16
N ASP A 97 14.19 5.41 8.05
CA ASP A 97 15.43 4.65 7.84
C ASP A 97 16.65 5.57 7.74
N ALA A 98 16.53 6.70 7.01
CA ALA A 98 17.60 7.68 6.94
C ALA A 98 17.98 8.25 8.33
N ARG A 99 16.98 8.55 9.17
CA ARG A 99 17.21 8.96 10.57
C ARG A 99 17.81 7.86 11.43
N ALA A 100 17.45 6.60 11.17
CA ALA A 100 18.03 5.46 11.86
C ALA A 100 19.53 5.33 11.54
N GLN A 101 19.94 5.55 10.29
CA GLN A 101 21.37 5.58 9.92
C GLN A 101 22.17 6.64 10.68
N GLU A 102 21.59 7.82 10.92
CA GLU A 102 22.22 8.86 11.74
C GLU A 102 22.38 8.42 13.19
N ARG A 103 21.43 7.62 13.69
CA ARG A 103 21.34 7.19 15.09
C ARG A 103 22.16 5.95 15.40
N PHE A 104 22.15 4.96 14.51
CA PHE A 104 22.69 3.62 14.71
C PHE A 104 23.93 3.38 13.85
N SER A 105 24.96 4.20 14.03
CA SER A 105 26.31 4.02 13.47
C SER A 105 26.33 3.80 11.95
N ARG A 106 25.42 4.42 11.21
CA ARG A 106 25.13 4.31 9.76
C ARG A 106 24.37 3.06 9.35
N HIS A 107 23.90 2.24 10.28
CA HIS A 107 23.01 1.12 9.99
C HIS A 107 21.56 1.61 9.85
N GLY A 108 20.87 1.17 8.81
CA GLY A 108 19.44 1.49 8.64
C GLY A 108 18.54 0.49 9.36
N SER A 109 17.37 0.96 9.78
CA SER A 109 16.40 0.14 10.51
C SER A 109 15.59 -0.78 9.61
N ALA A 110 15.48 -0.48 8.31
CA ALA A 110 14.71 -1.27 7.35
C ALA A 110 15.45 -2.54 6.90
N PHE A 111 14.73 -3.66 6.79
CA PHE A 111 15.17 -4.90 6.15
C PHE A 111 14.59 -5.01 4.74
N ALA A 112 15.28 -5.74 3.86
CA ALA A 112 14.68 -6.19 2.63
C ALA A 112 13.68 -7.33 2.89
N HIS A 113 12.84 -7.57 1.90
CA HIS A 113 11.87 -8.65 1.84
C HIS A 113 11.89 -9.20 0.40
N PRO A 114 11.74 -10.51 0.13
CA PRO A 114 11.50 -11.02 -1.21
C PRO A 114 10.34 -10.28 -1.88
N TYR A 115 10.39 -10.07 -3.18
CA TYR A 115 9.48 -9.13 -3.84
C TYR A 115 8.00 -9.45 -3.58
N HIS A 116 7.62 -10.72 -3.71
CA HIS A 116 6.31 -11.21 -3.26
C HIS A 116 6.46 -11.98 -1.95
N HIS A 117 5.37 -12.12 -1.22
CA HIS A 117 5.34 -12.84 0.06
C HIS A 117 5.14 -14.34 -0.18
N LEU A 118 6.18 -15.02 -0.68
CA LEU A 118 6.15 -16.43 -1.06
C LEU A 118 6.84 -17.31 -0.01
N ILE A 119 6.40 -18.56 0.09
CA ILE A 119 7.11 -19.56 0.92
C ILE A 119 8.30 -20.08 0.12
N LEU A 120 9.46 -19.43 0.27
CA LEU A 120 10.64 -19.69 -0.55
C LEU A 120 11.06 -21.17 -0.58
N PRO A 121 11.01 -21.96 0.53
CA PRO A 121 11.31 -23.38 0.48
C PRO A 121 10.45 -24.24 -0.46
N LEU A 122 9.35 -23.68 -0.98
CA LEU A 122 8.45 -24.36 -1.95
C LEU A 122 8.74 -23.98 -3.41
N LEU A 123 9.67 -23.09 -3.65
CA LEU A 123 10.04 -22.61 -4.98
C LEU A 123 11.25 -23.33 -5.53
N SER A 124 11.44 -23.30 -6.86
CA SER A 124 12.70 -23.66 -7.48
C SER A 124 13.82 -22.69 -7.06
N ARG A 125 15.09 -23.13 -7.09
CA ARG A 125 16.22 -22.24 -6.80
C ARG A 125 16.21 -20.99 -7.68
N ALA A 126 15.90 -21.13 -8.97
CA ALA A 126 15.83 -20.01 -9.90
C ALA A 126 14.75 -18.99 -9.52
N ASP A 127 13.58 -19.43 -9.02
CA ASP A 127 12.52 -18.53 -8.56
C ASP A 127 12.87 -17.88 -7.22
N LYS A 128 13.54 -18.60 -6.30
CA LYS A 128 14.10 -18.02 -5.08
C LYS A 128 15.08 -16.88 -5.40
N GLU A 129 16.00 -17.11 -6.36
CA GLU A 129 16.98 -16.11 -6.79
C GLU A 129 16.29 -14.87 -7.39
N THR A 130 15.28 -15.05 -8.23
CA THR A 130 14.50 -13.93 -8.79
C THR A 130 13.83 -13.12 -7.70
N GLU A 131 13.11 -13.76 -6.78
CA GLU A 131 12.39 -13.10 -5.69
C GLU A 131 13.32 -12.33 -4.76
N VAL A 132 14.48 -12.90 -4.44
CA VAL A 132 15.51 -12.23 -3.62
C VAL A 132 16.13 -11.05 -4.36
N ARG A 133 16.52 -11.21 -5.62
CA ARG A 133 17.06 -10.12 -6.46
C ARG A 133 16.07 -8.98 -6.61
N TRP A 134 14.80 -9.29 -6.88
CA TRP A 134 13.76 -8.28 -7.01
C TRP A 134 13.55 -7.54 -5.69
N GLY A 135 13.51 -8.26 -4.57
CA GLY A 135 13.40 -7.64 -3.26
C GLY A 135 14.58 -6.75 -2.89
N ILE A 136 15.81 -7.16 -3.20
CA ILE A 136 17.02 -6.35 -3.00
C ILE A 136 16.97 -5.10 -3.88
N ARG A 137 16.66 -5.24 -5.15
CA ARG A 137 16.62 -4.10 -6.08
C ARG A 137 15.54 -3.08 -5.71
N ASP A 138 14.33 -3.55 -5.36
CA ASP A 138 13.26 -2.68 -4.86
C ASP A 138 13.70 -1.93 -3.61
N PHE A 139 14.40 -2.61 -2.70
CA PHE A 139 14.95 -2.00 -1.49
C PHE A 139 16.01 -0.93 -1.81
N GLU A 140 16.97 -1.23 -2.69
CA GLU A 140 18.00 -0.26 -3.10
C GLU A 140 17.40 0.99 -3.75
N ASP A 141 16.42 0.81 -4.64
CA ASP A 141 15.76 1.91 -5.35
C ASP A 141 14.95 2.81 -4.40
N ARG A 142 14.44 2.27 -3.28
CA ARG A 142 13.66 3.02 -2.28
C ARG A 142 14.53 3.64 -1.19
N PHE A 143 15.38 2.84 -0.57
CA PHE A 143 16.15 3.25 0.62
C PHE A 143 17.54 3.80 0.29
N GLY A 144 17.99 3.70 -0.98
CA GLY A 144 19.28 4.26 -1.45
C GLY A 144 20.51 3.57 -0.87
N ARG A 145 20.36 2.36 -0.32
CA ARG A 145 21.43 1.54 0.25
C ARG A 145 21.22 0.05 -0.01
N TYR A 146 22.28 -0.74 0.09
CA TYR A 146 22.16 -2.20 0.07
C TYR A 146 21.55 -2.72 1.39
N PRO A 147 20.66 -3.73 1.37
CA PRO A 147 20.09 -4.30 2.58
C PRO A 147 21.10 -5.16 3.33
N GLU A 148 21.17 -5.00 4.65
CA GLU A 148 22.01 -5.85 5.50
C GLU A 148 21.28 -7.15 5.89
N GLY A 149 19.98 -7.04 6.20
CA GLY A 149 19.12 -8.15 6.56
C GLY A 149 17.95 -8.32 5.58
N MET A 150 17.41 -9.54 5.55
CA MET A 150 16.21 -9.87 4.80
C MET A 150 15.25 -10.67 5.68
N TRP A 151 14.00 -10.22 5.76
CA TRP A 151 12.92 -10.99 6.35
C TRP A 151 12.45 -12.07 5.39
N LEU A 152 12.28 -13.30 5.89
CA LEU A 152 11.70 -14.39 5.12
C LEU A 152 10.19 -14.46 5.38
N PRO A 153 9.35 -14.48 4.34
CA PRO A 153 7.91 -14.67 4.51
C PRO A 153 7.60 -15.87 5.43
N GLU A 154 6.79 -15.60 6.47
CA GLU A 154 6.45 -16.58 7.51
C GLU A 154 7.67 -17.14 8.26
N MET A 155 8.83 -16.48 8.22
CA MET A 155 10.13 -17.07 8.63
C MET A 155 10.35 -18.47 8.04
N ALA A 156 9.77 -18.77 6.88
CA ALA A 156 9.85 -20.07 6.24
C ALA A 156 11.25 -20.30 5.68
N VAL A 157 11.91 -21.40 6.08
CA VAL A 157 13.33 -21.62 5.84
C VAL A 157 13.67 -23.02 5.40
N ASP A 158 14.65 -23.12 4.50
CA ASP A 158 15.51 -24.26 4.24
C ASP A 158 16.95 -23.76 3.97
N LEU A 159 17.91 -24.65 3.96
CA LEU A 159 19.32 -24.28 3.73
C LEU A 159 19.55 -23.69 2.34
N GLU A 160 18.81 -24.12 1.32
CA GLU A 160 18.90 -23.55 -0.02
C GLU A 160 18.43 -22.09 -0.06
N THR A 161 17.38 -21.74 0.67
CA THR A 161 16.92 -20.35 0.81
C THR A 161 17.99 -19.48 1.46
N LEU A 162 18.58 -19.94 2.56
CA LEU A 162 19.66 -19.21 3.24
C LEU A 162 20.90 -19.08 2.33
N ASP A 163 21.18 -20.08 1.51
CA ASP A 163 22.29 -20.08 0.56
C ASP A 163 22.08 -19.00 -0.53
N VAL A 164 20.84 -18.88 -1.05
CA VAL A 164 20.48 -17.81 -1.98
C VAL A 164 20.64 -16.43 -1.33
N LEU A 165 20.21 -16.24 -0.08
CA LEU A 165 20.43 -14.98 0.63
C LEU A 165 21.91 -14.62 0.73
N ALA A 166 22.76 -15.60 1.13
CA ALA A 166 24.19 -15.42 1.26
C ALA A 166 24.90 -15.22 -0.10
N ASP A 167 24.40 -15.85 -1.18
CA ASP A 167 24.87 -15.62 -2.55
C ASP A 167 24.69 -14.17 -2.98
N HIS A 168 23.60 -13.54 -2.52
CA HIS A 168 23.26 -12.15 -2.79
C HIS A 168 23.70 -11.18 -1.67
N GLY A 169 24.64 -11.57 -0.80
CA GLY A 169 25.29 -10.67 0.16
C GLY A 169 24.43 -10.22 1.35
N ILE A 170 23.30 -10.88 1.60
CA ILE A 170 22.52 -10.66 2.83
C ILE A 170 23.30 -11.21 4.02
N LEU A 171 23.48 -10.39 5.05
CA LEU A 171 24.33 -10.72 6.19
C LEU A 171 23.59 -11.52 7.25
N PHE A 172 22.27 -11.25 7.42
CA PHE A 172 21.49 -11.89 8.47
C PHE A 172 19.98 -12.01 8.13
N THR A 173 19.34 -12.93 8.83
CA THR A 173 17.87 -13.09 8.88
C THR A 173 17.41 -13.45 10.29
N LEU A 174 16.09 -13.45 10.51
CA LEU A 174 15.44 -13.84 11.75
C LEU A 174 14.72 -15.18 11.58
N LEU A 175 14.84 -16.06 12.57
CA LEU A 175 14.09 -17.32 12.64
C LEU A 175 13.52 -17.52 14.05
N SER A 176 12.41 -18.23 14.17
CA SER A 176 11.83 -18.55 15.46
C SER A 176 12.72 -19.57 16.21
N PRO A 177 12.85 -19.52 17.55
CA PRO A 177 13.72 -20.40 18.33
C PRO A 177 13.56 -21.90 18.05
N HIS A 178 12.32 -22.35 17.75
CA HIS A 178 12.05 -23.77 17.45
C HIS A 178 12.59 -24.21 16.07
N GLN A 179 13.07 -23.28 15.25
CA GLN A 179 13.70 -23.56 13.95
C GLN A 179 15.21 -23.85 14.09
N GLY A 180 15.80 -23.64 15.27
CA GLY A 180 17.14 -24.11 15.59
C GLY A 180 17.09 -25.51 16.20
N CYS A 181 17.93 -26.45 15.72
CA CYS A 181 17.93 -27.82 16.20
C CYS A 181 19.18 -28.20 17.01
N ARG A 182 20.30 -27.53 16.77
CA ARG A 182 21.57 -27.78 17.47
C ARG A 182 22.48 -26.57 17.38
N ILE A 183 23.34 -26.42 18.38
CA ILE A 183 24.30 -25.32 18.47
C ILE A 183 25.69 -25.85 18.83
N ARG A 184 26.74 -25.08 18.49
CA ARG A 184 28.09 -25.26 19.02
C ARG A 184 28.83 -23.93 19.07
N HIS A 185 29.88 -23.83 19.86
CA HIS A 185 30.80 -22.71 19.72
C HIS A 185 31.60 -22.85 18.42
N VAL A 186 31.97 -21.76 17.74
CA VAL A 186 32.65 -21.78 16.42
C VAL A 186 34.02 -22.50 16.49
N ARG A 187 34.60 -22.67 17.67
CA ARG A 187 35.88 -23.38 17.91
C ARG A 187 35.71 -24.84 18.35
N ASP A 188 34.48 -25.28 18.59
CA ASP A 188 34.17 -26.62 19.07
C ASP A 188 33.77 -27.55 17.92
N GLU A 189 34.08 -28.82 18.04
CA GLU A 189 33.64 -29.84 17.09
C GLU A 189 32.30 -30.47 17.48
N HIS A 190 31.94 -30.41 18.77
CA HIS A 190 30.77 -31.10 19.31
C HIS A 190 29.53 -30.20 19.25
N TRP A 191 28.46 -30.77 18.70
CA TRP A 191 27.14 -30.14 18.66
C TRP A 191 26.34 -30.48 19.91
N THR A 192 25.59 -29.51 20.42
CA THR A 192 24.59 -29.67 21.47
C THR A 192 23.22 -29.50 20.88
N ASP A 193 22.35 -30.49 21.02
CA ASP A 193 20.96 -30.41 20.55
C ASP A 193 20.16 -29.37 21.36
N THR A 194 19.22 -28.66 20.66
CA THR A 194 18.33 -27.63 21.23
C THR A 194 16.88 -28.04 21.03
N PRO A 195 16.40 -29.08 21.72
CA PRO A 195 15.05 -29.59 21.51
C PRO A 195 13.99 -28.54 21.88
N GLY A 196 12.91 -28.44 21.07
CA GLY A 196 11.79 -27.56 21.35
C GLY A 196 12.11 -26.07 21.39
N GLY A 197 13.21 -25.63 20.74
CA GLY A 197 13.62 -24.22 20.71
C GLY A 197 14.34 -23.75 21.99
N SER A 198 14.98 -24.67 22.72
CA SER A 198 15.83 -24.34 23.89
C SER A 198 17.17 -23.71 23.47
N ILE A 199 17.10 -22.73 22.56
CA ILE A 199 18.25 -21.97 22.07
C ILE A 199 18.40 -20.68 22.89
N ASP A 200 19.65 -20.24 23.09
CA ASP A 200 19.93 -18.96 23.74
C ASP A 200 19.58 -17.82 22.78
N THR A 201 18.51 -17.07 23.07
CA THR A 201 18.02 -15.99 22.23
C THR A 201 18.73 -14.66 22.46
N THR A 202 19.80 -14.63 23.26
CA THR A 202 20.49 -13.38 23.63
C THR A 202 21.75 -13.12 22.79
N VAL A 203 22.05 -13.99 21.82
CA VAL A 203 23.26 -13.93 20.97
C VAL A 203 22.94 -14.27 19.52
N PRO A 204 23.70 -13.76 18.54
CA PRO A 204 23.61 -14.16 17.14
C PRO A 204 24.31 -15.51 16.91
N TYR A 205 23.88 -16.20 15.84
CA TYR A 205 24.45 -17.49 15.43
C TYR A 205 24.86 -17.47 13.97
N LEU A 206 25.94 -18.19 13.65
CA LEU A 206 26.39 -18.40 12.29
C LEU A 206 25.80 -19.71 11.75
N CYS A 207 25.02 -19.65 10.69
CA CYS A 207 24.55 -20.83 9.96
C CYS A 207 25.48 -21.14 8.80
N ARG A 208 26.16 -22.30 8.82
CA ARG A 208 27.01 -22.78 7.72
C ARG A 208 26.16 -23.37 6.62
N LEU A 209 26.44 -23.03 5.38
CA LEU A 209 25.62 -23.33 4.21
C LEU A 209 26.30 -24.37 3.30
N PRO A 210 25.52 -25.09 2.49
CA PRO A 210 26.08 -26.11 1.56
C PRO A 210 27.09 -25.55 0.56
N SER A 211 26.98 -24.28 0.15
CA SER A 211 27.95 -23.60 -0.72
C SER A 211 29.32 -23.34 -0.06
N GLY A 212 29.47 -23.55 1.24
CA GLY A 212 30.61 -23.15 2.05
C GLY A 212 30.56 -21.72 2.57
N LYS A 213 29.55 -20.92 2.19
CA LYS A 213 29.24 -19.61 2.77
C LYS A 213 28.62 -19.74 4.17
N ALA A 214 28.26 -18.62 4.75
CA ALA A 214 27.55 -18.57 6.02
C ALA A 214 26.66 -17.32 6.07
N ILE A 215 25.60 -17.40 6.85
CA ILE A 215 24.69 -16.28 7.15
C ILE A 215 24.46 -16.22 8.65
N THR A 216 24.28 -15.02 9.19
CA THR A 216 23.93 -14.86 10.60
C THR A 216 22.42 -15.03 10.79
N VAL A 217 22.05 -15.75 11.86
CA VAL A 217 20.65 -15.96 12.26
C VAL A 217 20.44 -15.42 13.67
N PHE A 218 19.40 -14.63 13.83
CA PHE A 218 18.92 -14.20 15.14
C PHE A 218 17.64 -14.95 15.51
N PHE A 219 17.48 -15.30 16.78
CA PHE A 219 16.30 -15.98 17.31
C PHE A 219 15.58 -15.10 18.31
N PRO A 220 14.51 -14.38 17.92
CA PRO A 220 13.75 -13.51 18.83
C PRO A 220 13.17 -14.26 20.03
N HIS A 221 13.04 -13.56 21.15
CA HIS A 221 12.48 -14.10 22.40
C HIS A 221 10.99 -14.43 22.24
N ALA A 222 10.68 -15.71 21.97
CA ALA A 222 9.34 -16.17 21.59
C ALA A 222 8.23 -15.85 22.59
N ALA A 223 8.48 -15.99 23.89
CA ALA A 223 7.47 -15.68 24.90
C ALA A 223 7.12 -14.19 24.92
N LEU A 224 8.12 -13.29 24.79
CA LEU A 224 7.88 -11.85 24.71
C LEU A 224 7.15 -11.48 23.42
N SER A 225 7.53 -12.06 22.26
CA SER A 225 6.80 -11.91 20.99
C SER A 225 5.33 -12.26 21.15
N SER A 226 5.03 -13.38 21.80
CA SER A 226 3.66 -13.83 22.07
C SER A 226 2.90 -12.90 23.07
N GLU A 227 3.57 -12.42 24.13
CA GLU A 227 2.99 -11.47 25.08
C GLU A 227 2.62 -10.15 24.41
N VAL A 228 3.43 -9.66 23.47
CA VAL A 228 3.17 -8.43 22.70
C VAL A 228 2.04 -8.66 21.69
N ALA A 229 2.09 -9.73 20.92
CA ALA A 229 1.13 -9.98 19.84
C ALA A 229 -0.27 -10.35 20.39
N PHE A 230 -0.35 -11.23 21.38
CA PHE A 230 -1.60 -11.82 21.85
C PHE A 230 -1.99 -11.45 23.30
N GLY A 231 -1.06 -10.92 24.07
CA GLY A 231 -1.29 -10.47 25.44
C GLY A 231 -1.84 -9.04 25.53
N ASP A 232 -1.67 -8.44 26.70
CA ASP A 232 -2.18 -7.11 27.06
C ASP A 232 -1.08 -6.07 27.34
N LEU A 233 0.19 -6.37 26.99
CA LEU A 233 1.32 -5.47 27.25
C LEU A 233 1.16 -4.09 26.61
N LEU A 234 0.61 -4.04 25.39
CA LEU A 234 0.42 -2.81 24.64
C LEU A 234 -0.76 -1.94 25.14
N GLN A 235 -1.51 -2.39 26.15
CA GLN A 235 -2.54 -1.57 26.81
C GLN A 235 -1.96 -0.53 27.76
N ASN A 236 -0.69 -0.69 28.19
CA ASN A 236 -0.04 0.22 29.14
C ASN A 236 1.46 0.33 28.83
N GLY A 237 1.91 1.52 28.45
CA GLY A 237 3.30 1.79 28.07
C GLY A 237 4.31 1.61 29.22
N ASP A 238 3.94 1.92 30.46
CA ASP A 238 4.82 1.72 31.63
C ASP A 238 5.03 0.23 31.92
N ARG A 239 3.95 -0.56 31.87
CA ARG A 239 4.03 -2.01 32.02
C ARG A 239 4.87 -2.65 30.91
N PHE A 240 4.76 -2.16 29.70
CA PHE A 240 5.58 -2.62 28.58
C PHE A 240 7.05 -2.27 28.80
N PHE A 241 7.35 -1.05 29.19
CA PHE A 241 8.70 -0.61 29.56
C PHE A 241 9.31 -1.47 30.66
N ASP A 242 8.60 -1.66 31.79
CA ASP A 242 9.06 -2.46 32.93
C ASP A 242 9.35 -3.90 32.52
N ARG A 243 8.52 -4.47 31.65
CA ARG A 243 8.70 -5.84 31.13
C ARG A 243 9.96 -5.96 30.30
N LEU A 244 10.21 -5.04 29.36
CA LEU A 244 11.42 -5.04 28.56
C LEU A 244 12.67 -4.85 29.44
N LEU A 245 12.64 -3.90 30.34
CA LEU A 245 13.76 -3.62 31.22
C LEU A 245 14.07 -4.80 32.14
N SER A 246 13.04 -5.47 32.68
CA SER A 246 13.23 -6.65 33.53
C SER A 246 13.91 -7.80 32.82
N LEU A 247 13.56 -8.04 31.55
CA LEU A 247 14.14 -9.12 30.74
C LEU A 247 15.53 -8.78 30.19
N SER A 248 15.86 -7.49 30.00
CA SER A 248 17.13 -7.07 29.45
C SER A 248 18.29 -7.11 30.46
N ARG A 249 18.01 -7.18 31.78
CA ARG A 249 19.05 -7.05 32.83
C ARG A 249 20.17 -8.06 32.76
N ASP A 250 19.85 -9.30 32.35
CA ASP A 250 20.80 -10.41 32.29
C ASP A 250 21.04 -10.90 30.84
N ALA A 251 20.53 -10.16 29.85
CA ALA A 251 20.65 -10.50 28.43
C ALA A 251 21.74 -9.67 27.76
N GLY A 252 22.55 -10.28 26.87
CA GLY A 252 23.41 -9.53 25.94
C GLY A 252 22.54 -8.71 24.99
N LEU A 253 21.62 -9.40 24.29
CA LEU A 253 20.60 -8.83 23.44
C LEU A 253 19.22 -9.34 23.87
N LEU A 254 18.33 -8.46 24.28
CA LEU A 254 16.90 -8.76 24.34
C LEU A 254 16.25 -8.29 23.05
N HIS A 255 15.69 -9.22 22.28
CA HIS A 255 14.99 -8.87 21.06
C HIS A 255 13.72 -9.69 20.86
N PHE A 256 12.73 -9.09 20.20
CA PHE A 256 11.51 -9.76 19.82
C PHE A 256 11.04 -9.28 18.45
N ALA A 257 10.23 -10.10 17.77
CA ALA A 257 9.63 -9.80 16.48
C ALA A 257 8.13 -10.11 16.52
N THR A 258 7.33 -9.29 15.87
CA THR A 258 5.88 -9.47 15.74
C THR A 258 5.40 -8.90 14.42
N ASP A 259 4.18 -9.29 13.98
CA ASP A 259 3.50 -8.56 12.92
C ASP A 259 3.44 -7.07 13.30
N GLY A 260 3.86 -6.21 12.40
CA GLY A 260 3.92 -4.77 12.64
C GLY A 260 2.54 -4.16 12.87
N GLU A 261 1.51 -4.76 12.27
CA GLU A 261 0.11 -4.39 12.44
C GLU A 261 -0.38 -4.57 13.89
N THR A 262 0.37 -5.26 14.71
CA THR A 262 0.17 -5.33 16.18
C THR A 262 0.22 -3.93 16.80
N PHE A 263 1.06 -3.03 16.26
CA PHE A 263 1.22 -1.66 16.75
C PHE A 263 0.22 -0.69 16.12
N GLY A 264 -1.09 -0.92 16.32
CA GLY A 264 -2.16 -0.03 15.87
C GLY A 264 -3.41 -0.78 15.41
N HIS A 265 -3.31 -1.69 14.42
CA HIS A 265 -4.45 -2.40 13.88
C HIS A 265 -4.92 -3.54 14.78
N HIS A 266 -4.06 -4.51 15.11
CA HIS A 266 -4.43 -5.64 15.98
C HIS A 266 -4.63 -5.20 17.43
N ARG A 267 -3.87 -4.20 17.87
CA ARG A 267 -3.95 -3.59 19.20
C ARG A 267 -4.09 -2.09 19.05
N PRO A 268 -5.34 -1.55 19.11
CA PRO A 268 -5.57 -0.11 18.99
C PRO A 268 -4.69 0.69 19.97
N PHE A 269 -4.06 1.73 19.46
CA PHE A 269 -3.10 2.58 20.21
C PHE A 269 -1.81 1.86 20.64
N GLY A 270 -1.51 0.67 20.09
CA GLY A 270 -0.27 -0.05 20.38
C GLY A 270 0.99 0.72 19.99
N GLU A 271 0.93 1.56 18.97
CA GLU A 271 1.99 2.48 18.56
C GLU A 271 2.30 3.55 19.61
N MET A 272 1.27 4.00 20.37
CA MET A 272 1.47 4.95 21.46
C MET A 272 2.18 4.29 22.63
N ALA A 273 1.79 3.06 23.00
CA ALA A 273 2.47 2.29 24.04
C ALA A 273 3.92 1.99 23.66
N LEU A 274 4.17 1.62 22.38
CA LEU A 274 5.52 1.42 21.85
C LEU A 274 6.33 2.72 21.91
N SER A 275 5.79 3.83 21.44
CA SER A 275 6.47 5.12 21.42
C SER A 275 6.79 5.62 22.82
N TRP A 276 5.88 5.45 23.80
CA TRP A 276 6.11 5.73 25.19
C TRP A 276 7.24 4.88 25.78
N CYS A 277 7.19 3.58 25.55
CA CYS A 277 8.21 2.63 26.01
C CYS A 277 9.60 3.01 25.48
N LEU A 278 9.71 3.27 24.16
CA LEU A 278 10.95 3.71 23.53
C LEU A 278 11.49 5.01 24.14
N GLU A 279 10.61 5.99 24.40
CA GLU A 279 10.98 7.26 25.04
C GLU A 279 11.51 7.05 26.47
N GLN A 280 10.88 6.14 27.24
CA GLN A 280 11.34 5.81 28.60
C GLN A 280 12.70 5.13 28.59
N ILE A 281 12.93 4.19 27.64
CA ILE A 281 14.23 3.54 27.51
C ILE A 281 15.32 4.57 27.17
N GLU A 282 15.09 5.44 26.21
CA GLU A 282 16.07 6.43 25.77
C GLU A 282 16.40 7.47 26.86
N SER A 283 15.40 7.90 27.61
CA SER A 283 15.59 8.92 28.65
C SER A 283 16.24 8.37 29.93
N SER A 284 15.92 7.13 30.32
CA SER A 284 16.39 6.53 31.57
C SER A 284 17.60 5.60 31.38
N HIS A 285 17.79 5.02 30.19
CA HIS A 285 18.84 4.07 29.86
C HIS A 285 19.43 4.37 28.46
N PRO A 286 20.08 5.53 28.26
CA PRO A 286 20.62 5.91 26.96
C PRO A 286 21.64 4.86 26.44
N GLY A 287 21.58 4.56 25.15
CA GLY A 287 22.43 3.56 24.49
C GLY A 287 21.96 2.10 24.65
N THR A 288 20.78 1.87 25.22
CA THR A 288 20.20 0.52 25.34
C THR A 288 19.48 0.07 24.08
N LEU A 289 18.88 0.99 23.30
CA LEU A 289 18.23 0.65 22.03
C LEU A 289 19.25 0.45 20.94
N THR A 290 19.07 -0.61 20.14
CA THR A 290 19.85 -0.93 18.94
C THR A 290 18.95 -1.51 17.83
N ILE A 291 19.55 -1.74 16.67
CA ILE A 291 18.99 -2.50 15.55
C ILE A 291 19.93 -3.63 15.17
N TYR A 292 19.45 -4.64 14.44
CA TYR A 292 20.23 -5.85 14.18
C TYR A 292 21.54 -5.59 13.44
N GLY A 293 21.57 -4.65 12.46
CA GLY A 293 22.77 -4.31 11.72
C GLY A 293 23.86 -3.74 12.63
N GLU A 294 23.53 -2.76 13.47
CA GLU A 294 24.45 -2.17 14.44
C GLU A 294 24.94 -3.22 15.44
N TYR A 295 24.01 -4.00 16.02
CA TYR A 295 24.38 -5.03 16.98
C TYR A 295 25.34 -6.06 16.38
N LEU A 296 25.10 -6.52 15.15
CA LEU A 296 25.96 -7.48 14.45
C LEU A 296 27.35 -6.91 14.15
N ALA A 297 27.45 -5.63 13.83
CA ALA A 297 28.74 -4.97 13.60
C ALA A 297 29.62 -4.93 14.85
N GLU A 298 29.01 -4.84 16.04
CA GLU A 298 29.71 -4.81 17.33
C GLU A 298 29.91 -6.21 17.96
N HIS A 299 29.06 -7.19 17.58
CA HIS A 299 28.98 -8.51 18.22
C HIS A 299 29.00 -9.63 17.16
N ALA A 300 30.17 -10.01 16.72
CA ALA A 300 30.32 -11.11 15.78
C ALA A 300 29.83 -12.46 16.40
N PRO A 301 29.16 -13.33 15.62
CA PRO A 301 28.69 -14.61 16.12
C PRO A 301 29.84 -15.51 16.61
N GLU A 302 29.78 -15.95 17.85
CA GLU A 302 30.76 -16.92 18.43
C GLU A 302 30.20 -18.35 18.45
N ARG A 303 28.93 -18.54 18.06
CA ARG A 303 28.24 -19.83 18.03
C ARG A 303 27.72 -20.13 16.63
N GLU A 304 27.75 -21.41 16.27
CA GLU A 304 27.08 -21.91 15.06
C GLU A 304 25.74 -22.55 15.39
N VAL A 305 24.84 -22.54 14.43
CA VAL A 305 23.52 -23.18 14.52
C VAL A 305 23.24 -24.08 13.32
N GLY A 306 22.65 -25.24 13.59
CA GLY A 306 21.96 -26.07 12.60
C GLY A 306 20.46 -25.77 12.67
N ILE A 307 19.81 -25.60 11.53
CA ILE A 307 18.38 -25.30 11.44
C ILE A 307 17.53 -26.55 11.18
N VAL A 308 16.25 -26.47 11.53
CA VAL A 308 15.21 -27.43 11.09
C VAL A 308 14.64 -26.93 9.77
N GLU A 309 14.98 -27.64 8.71
CA GLU A 309 14.52 -27.25 7.36
C GLU A 309 13.02 -27.41 7.19
N ARG A 310 12.45 -26.65 6.26
CA ARG A 310 11.02 -26.66 5.90
C ARG A 310 10.11 -26.36 7.10
N THR A 311 10.53 -25.39 7.93
CA THR A 311 9.80 -24.88 9.09
C THR A 311 9.43 -23.42 8.90
N SER A 312 8.47 -22.93 9.70
CA SER A 312 7.98 -21.54 9.71
C SER A 312 7.61 -21.14 11.15
N TRP A 313 7.46 -19.84 11.41
CA TRP A 313 7.09 -19.36 12.75
C TRP A 313 5.59 -19.52 13.08
N SER A 314 4.73 -19.52 12.08
CA SER A 314 3.27 -19.43 12.24
C SER A 314 2.55 -20.78 12.10
N CYS A 315 3.28 -21.87 11.81
CA CYS A 315 2.69 -23.20 11.71
C CYS A 315 3.55 -24.27 12.41
N PRO A 316 3.03 -24.94 13.46
CA PRO A 316 3.77 -25.99 14.18
C PRO A 316 4.03 -27.24 13.33
N HIS A 317 3.38 -27.36 12.15
CA HIS A 317 3.61 -28.43 11.17
C HIS A 317 4.69 -28.05 10.12
N GLY A 318 5.51 -27.05 10.39
CA GLY A 318 6.52 -26.54 9.47
C GLY A 318 5.87 -25.70 8.36
N ILE A 319 6.18 -26.02 7.09
CA ILE A 319 5.58 -25.34 5.94
C ILE A 319 4.37 -26.09 5.35
N ARG A 320 3.87 -27.12 6.02
CA ARG A 320 2.78 -27.99 5.49
C ARG A 320 1.48 -27.23 5.18
N ARG A 321 1.21 -26.12 5.87
CA ARG A 321 0.06 -25.25 5.56
C ARG A 321 0.02 -24.87 4.08
N TRP A 322 1.16 -24.58 3.51
CA TRP A 322 1.34 -24.08 2.13
C TRP A 322 1.71 -25.18 1.13
N ASP A 323 1.99 -26.39 1.58
CA ASP A 323 2.41 -27.53 0.76
C ASP A 323 1.32 -28.60 0.70
N GLU A 324 1.34 -29.54 1.59
CA GLU A 324 0.41 -30.69 1.63
C GLU A 324 -0.92 -30.35 2.31
N GLY A 325 -0.97 -29.27 3.09
CA GLY A 325 -2.07 -28.90 3.97
C GLY A 325 -1.82 -29.31 5.42
N CYS A 326 -2.53 -28.64 6.32
CA CYS A 326 -2.56 -28.93 7.75
C CYS A 326 -3.92 -28.54 8.35
N THR A 327 -4.17 -28.92 9.59
CA THR A 327 -5.41 -28.66 10.33
C THR A 327 -5.43 -27.30 11.05
N CYS A 328 -4.42 -26.43 10.84
CA CYS A 328 -4.39 -25.11 11.48
C CYS A 328 -5.51 -24.23 10.95
N GLU A 329 -6.40 -23.78 11.84
CA GLU A 329 -7.53 -22.89 11.56
C GLU A 329 -7.13 -21.42 11.69
N SER A 330 -7.79 -20.52 10.95
CA SER A 330 -7.68 -19.07 11.15
C SER A 330 -8.49 -18.60 12.38
N GLY A 331 -9.34 -19.44 12.90
CA GLY A 331 -10.28 -19.15 13.98
C GLY A 331 -11.59 -18.47 13.55
N ARG A 332 -11.78 -18.17 12.26
CA ARG A 332 -13.00 -17.54 11.74
C ARG A 332 -14.15 -18.54 11.56
N HIS A 333 -13.84 -19.76 11.09
CA HIS A 333 -14.84 -20.78 10.75
C HIS A 333 -14.46 -22.12 11.36
N LYS A 334 -14.92 -22.34 12.59
CA LYS A 334 -14.62 -23.57 13.32
C LYS A 334 -15.19 -24.81 12.61
N GLY A 335 -14.33 -25.80 12.40
CA GLY A 335 -14.72 -27.10 11.83
C GLY A 335 -14.79 -27.14 10.30
N TRP A 336 -14.34 -26.09 9.60
CA TRP A 336 -14.17 -26.16 8.15
C TRP A 336 -12.98 -27.04 7.75
N SER A 337 -13.09 -27.72 6.59
CA SER A 337 -12.00 -28.55 6.07
C SER A 337 -10.92 -27.69 5.42
N HIS A 338 -9.66 -28.03 5.69
CA HIS A 338 -8.50 -27.42 5.05
C HIS A 338 -7.82 -28.34 4.02
N GLU A 339 -8.51 -29.43 3.61
CA GLU A 339 -8.00 -30.38 2.62
C GLU A 339 -7.81 -29.75 1.23
N TRP A 340 -8.40 -28.60 0.96
CA TRP A 340 -8.25 -27.85 -0.27
C TRP A 340 -6.82 -27.29 -0.50
N ARG A 341 -6.03 -27.11 0.57
CA ARG A 341 -4.70 -26.47 0.54
C ARG A 341 -3.68 -27.22 -0.31
N GLY A 342 -3.53 -28.52 -0.10
CA GLY A 342 -2.60 -29.36 -0.86
C GLY A 342 -2.92 -29.43 -2.35
N PRO A 343 -4.16 -29.79 -2.73
CA PRO A 343 -4.58 -29.77 -4.13
C PRO A 343 -4.44 -28.40 -4.81
N LEU A 344 -4.71 -27.29 -4.11
CA LEU A 344 -4.47 -25.95 -4.67
C LEU A 344 -2.98 -25.73 -4.94
N ARG A 345 -2.08 -26.13 -4.00
CA ARG A 345 -0.64 -26.06 -4.21
C ARG A 345 -0.24 -26.85 -5.46
N THR A 346 -0.74 -28.06 -5.61
CA THR A 346 -0.46 -28.91 -6.78
C THR A 346 -0.93 -28.26 -8.09
N ALA A 347 -2.12 -27.69 -8.12
CA ALA A 347 -2.65 -27.01 -9.31
C ALA A 347 -1.80 -25.79 -9.70
N VAL A 348 -1.47 -24.95 -8.72
CA VAL A 348 -0.63 -23.75 -8.93
C VAL A 348 0.79 -24.14 -9.36
N GLN A 349 1.40 -25.15 -8.75
CA GLN A 349 2.73 -25.64 -9.12
C GLN A 349 2.77 -26.21 -10.53
N THR A 350 1.76 -27.00 -10.92
CA THR A 350 1.64 -27.57 -12.27
C THR A 350 1.53 -26.46 -13.32
N LEU A 351 0.74 -25.42 -13.02
CA LEU A 351 0.63 -24.25 -13.88
C LEU A 351 1.95 -23.49 -13.98
N SER A 352 2.64 -23.28 -12.86
CA SER A 352 3.93 -22.58 -12.81
C SER A 352 4.98 -23.26 -13.69
N LEU A 353 5.09 -24.58 -13.61
CA LEU A 353 6.00 -25.36 -14.48
C LEU A 353 5.66 -25.19 -15.96
N THR A 354 4.37 -25.26 -16.30
CA THR A 354 3.91 -25.05 -17.69
C THR A 354 4.28 -23.65 -18.20
N LEU A 355 4.04 -22.62 -17.39
CA LEU A 355 4.36 -21.22 -17.76
C LEU A 355 5.87 -20.99 -17.88
N SER A 356 6.68 -21.64 -17.02
CA SER A 356 8.14 -21.59 -17.09
C SER A 356 8.67 -22.23 -18.37
N ASP A 357 8.11 -23.36 -18.80
CA ASP A 357 8.47 -24.00 -20.07
C ASP A 357 8.10 -23.10 -21.28
N ILE A 358 6.93 -22.48 -21.24
CA ILE A 358 6.50 -21.51 -22.26
C ILE A 358 7.48 -20.34 -22.32
N PHE A 359 7.81 -19.76 -21.18
CA PHE A 359 8.73 -18.63 -21.08
C PHE A 359 10.10 -18.99 -21.66
N GLY A 360 10.71 -20.08 -21.20
CA GLY A 360 12.02 -20.50 -21.67
C GLY A 360 12.07 -20.70 -23.18
N ARG A 361 11.04 -21.30 -23.78
CA ARG A 361 10.94 -21.54 -25.21
C ARG A 361 10.69 -20.27 -26.01
N GLU A 362 9.69 -19.47 -25.63
CA GLU A 362 9.23 -18.33 -26.42
C GLU A 362 10.15 -17.11 -26.23
N ALA A 363 10.64 -16.84 -25.00
CA ALA A 363 11.49 -15.71 -24.70
C ALA A 363 12.91 -15.85 -25.27
N GLY A 364 13.39 -17.09 -25.52
CA GLY A 364 14.66 -17.36 -26.18
C GLY A 364 14.79 -16.80 -27.61
N ALA A 365 13.64 -16.46 -28.25
CA ALA A 365 13.66 -15.76 -29.54
C ALA A 365 14.08 -14.27 -29.42
N PHE A 366 13.98 -13.67 -28.23
CA PHE A 366 14.22 -12.26 -27.98
C PHE A 366 15.45 -12.01 -27.10
N PHE A 367 15.66 -12.89 -26.13
CA PHE A 367 16.73 -12.78 -25.14
C PHE A 367 17.71 -13.95 -25.29
N PRO A 368 19.02 -13.68 -25.48
CA PRO A 368 20.06 -14.74 -25.43
C PRO A 368 20.04 -15.53 -24.10
N ASP A 369 19.72 -14.85 -23.00
CA ASP A 369 19.47 -15.45 -21.70
C ASP A 369 18.13 -14.95 -21.14
N PRO A 370 17.02 -15.70 -21.36
CA PRO A 370 15.71 -15.32 -20.89
C PRO A 370 15.60 -15.20 -19.36
N TRP A 371 16.32 -16.04 -18.63
CA TRP A 371 16.25 -16.06 -17.17
C TRP A 371 16.98 -14.87 -16.56
N SER A 372 18.11 -14.48 -17.13
CA SER A 372 18.78 -13.22 -16.75
C SER A 372 17.90 -12.01 -17.04
N ALA A 373 17.18 -11.99 -18.18
CA ALA A 373 16.22 -10.93 -18.48
C ALA A 373 15.05 -10.90 -17.48
N ARG A 374 14.52 -12.10 -17.10
CA ARG A 374 13.51 -12.18 -16.03
C ARG A 374 14.03 -11.59 -14.71
N ASP A 375 15.21 -12.00 -14.29
CA ASP A 375 15.79 -11.57 -13.02
C ASP A 375 16.04 -10.06 -12.96
N ASP A 376 16.34 -9.41 -14.08
CA ASP A 376 16.55 -7.96 -14.16
C ASP A 376 15.27 -7.17 -14.51
N SER A 377 14.16 -7.85 -14.79
CA SER A 377 12.90 -7.18 -15.19
C SER A 377 12.30 -6.31 -14.08
N ILE A 378 12.73 -6.46 -12.83
CA ILE A 378 12.34 -5.57 -11.73
C ILE A 378 12.62 -4.09 -12.07
N ARG A 379 13.65 -3.78 -12.86
CA ARG A 379 13.96 -2.41 -13.30
C ARG A 379 12.78 -1.77 -14.05
N ILE A 380 12.16 -2.54 -14.95
CA ILE A 380 11.02 -2.07 -15.74
C ILE A 380 9.68 -2.25 -15.03
N ILE A 381 9.60 -3.11 -14.02
CA ILE A 381 8.46 -3.19 -13.09
C ILE A 381 8.43 -1.93 -12.22
N ARG A 382 9.59 -1.45 -11.77
CA ARG A 382 9.72 -0.23 -10.97
C ARG A 382 9.60 1.06 -11.78
N ASP A 383 10.17 1.08 -12.97
CA ASP A 383 10.13 2.22 -13.91
C ASP A 383 9.79 1.74 -15.31
N SER A 384 8.51 1.73 -15.63
CA SER A 384 7.98 1.36 -16.94
C SER A 384 8.02 2.50 -17.98
N SER A 385 8.81 3.56 -17.75
CA SER A 385 9.01 4.62 -18.73
C SER A 385 9.61 4.06 -20.03
N PRO A 386 9.31 4.67 -21.20
CA PRO A 386 9.88 4.23 -22.47
C PRO A 386 11.41 4.15 -22.44
N GLY A 387 12.08 5.11 -21.77
CA GLY A 387 13.54 5.14 -21.67
C GLY A 387 14.11 3.98 -20.84
N SER A 388 13.44 3.57 -19.77
CA SER A 388 13.83 2.41 -18.96
C SER A 388 13.63 1.10 -19.73
N ILE A 389 12.50 0.95 -20.41
CA ILE A 389 12.21 -0.20 -21.27
C ILE A 389 13.22 -0.29 -22.43
N ASP A 390 13.57 0.83 -23.08
CA ASP A 390 14.55 0.84 -24.16
C ASP A 390 15.93 0.39 -23.67
N ARG A 391 16.35 0.85 -22.50
CA ARG A 391 17.61 0.45 -21.87
C ARG A 391 17.61 -1.03 -21.50
N PHE A 392 16.51 -1.53 -20.94
CA PHE A 392 16.36 -2.96 -20.64
C PHE A 392 16.53 -3.83 -21.90
N PHE A 393 15.90 -3.47 -23.00
CA PHE A 393 16.08 -4.21 -24.26
C PHE A 393 17.49 -4.08 -24.83
N LEU A 394 18.14 -2.92 -24.66
CA LEU A 394 19.53 -2.75 -25.07
C LEU A 394 20.47 -3.69 -24.29
N ASP A 395 20.21 -3.88 -23.00
CA ASP A 395 21.05 -4.71 -22.13
C ASP A 395 20.81 -6.23 -22.36
N HIS A 396 19.56 -6.63 -22.62
CA HIS A 396 19.15 -8.05 -22.65
C HIS A 396 18.83 -8.64 -24.03
N ALA A 397 18.42 -7.83 -25.00
CA ALA A 397 18.12 -8.34 -26.32
C ALA A 397 19.39 -8.44 -27.17
N GLY A 398 19.62 -9.59 -27.79
CA GLY A 398 20.81 -9.81 -28.64
C GLY A 398 20.79 -9.02 -29.96
N ARG A 399 19.68 -8.34 -30.25
CA ARG A 399 19.42 -7.56 -31.47
C ARG A 399 18.35 -6.50 -31.25
N SER A 400 18.21 -5.57 -32.18
CA SER A 400 17.04 -4.70 -32.22
C SER A 400 15.76 -5.53 -32.45
N LEU A 401 14.73 -5.28 -31.63
CA LEU A 401 13.44 -5.95 -31.73
C LEU A 401 12.41 -5.03 -32.40
N GLU A 402 11.63 -5.60 -33.28
CA GLU A 402 10.48 -4.94 -33.90
C GLU A 402 9.38 -4.65 -32.84
N PRO A 403 8.50 -3.67 -33.06
CA PRO A 403 7.48 -3.30 -32.06
C PRO A 403 6.64 -4.48 -31.55
N GLY A 404 6.21 -5.39 -32.43
CA GLY A 404 5.44 -6.58 -32.06
C GLY A 404 6.25 -7.62 -31.29
N GLU A 405 7.56 -7.72 -31.55
CA GLU A 405 8.47 -8.58 -30.80
C GLU A 405 8.70 -8.06 -29.38
N ARG A 406 8.88 -6.73 -29.25
CA ARG A 406 9.01 -6.07 -27.93
C ARG A 406 7.75 -6.30 -27.09
N GLU A 407 6.59 -6.19 -27.71
CA GLU A 407 5.31 -6.43 -27.05
C GLU A 407 5.20 -7.87 -26.54
N LYS A 408 5.54 -8.85 -27.37
CA LYS A 408 5.55 -10.25 -26.96
C LYS A 408 6.55 -10.50 -25.84
N ALA A 409 7.74 -9.92 -25.92
CA ALA A 409 8.78 -10.06 -24.89
C ALA A 409 8.32 -9.50 -23.54
N LEU A 410 7.73 -8.31 -23.52
CA LEU A 410 7.16 -7.71 -22.30
C LEU A 410 5.99 -8.51 -21.73
N ALA A 411 5.11 -9.03 -22.60
CA ALA A 411 3.99 -9.86 -22.18
C ALA A 411 4.46 -11.20 -21.58
N LEU A 412 5.55 -11.78 -22.08
CA LEU A 412 6.15 -12.98 -21.50
C LEU A 412 6.80 -12.70 -20.13
N LEU A 413 7.44 -11.54 -19.95
CA LEU A 413 7.95 -11.10 -18.64
C LEU A 413 6.80 -10.87 -17.65
N GLU A 414 5.71 -10.25 -18.09
CA GLU A 414 4.51 -10.09 -17.26
C GLU A 414 3.89 -11.45 -16.90
N MET A 415 3.82 -12.38 -17.84
CA MET A 415 3.32 -13.73 -17.59
C MET A 415 4.06 -14.40 -16.43
N VAL A 416 5.40 -14.35 -16.41
CA VAL A 416 6.18 -14.97 -15.33
C VAL A 416 6.10 -14.19 -14.04
N ARG A 417 5.93 -12.85 -14.06
CA ARG A 417 5.62 -12.05 -12.87
C ARG A 417 4.32 -12.50 -12.22
N GLN A 418 3.27 -12.68 -13.02
CA GLN A 418 1.98 -13.18 -12.53
C GLN A 418 2.06 -14.65 -12.06
N ALA A 419 2.90 -15.46 -12.71
CA ALA A 419 3.17 -16.83 -12.29
C ALA A 419 3.88 -16.91 -10.93
N LEU A 420 4.77 -15.98 -10.59
CA LEU A 420 5.33 -15.86 -9.24
C LEU A 420 4.27 -15.35 -8.25
N ALA A 421 3.54 -14.31 -8.59
CA ALA A 421 2.53 -13.71 -7.70
C ALA A 421 1.42 -14.69 -7.28
N MET A 422 1.07 -15.71 -8.10
CA MET A 422 0.08 -16.73 -7.73
C MET A 422 0.53 -17.68 -6.61
N HIS A 423 1.80 -17.62 -6.17
CA HIS A 423 2.32 -18.38 -5.03
C HIS A 423 2.25 -17.64 -3.69
N THR A 424 1.65 -16.44 -3.64
CA THR A 424 1.56 -15.61 -2.43
C THR A 424 0.94 -16.39 -1.27
N SER A 425 1.62 -16.42 -0.13
CA SER A 425 1.34 -17.30 1.01
C SER A 425 -0.03 -17.09 1.64
N CYS A 426 -0.56 -15.86 1.61
CA CYS A 426 -1.84 -15.50 2.24
C CYS A 426 -3.02 -16.33 1.75
N ALA A 427 -2.98 -16.83 0.50
CA ALA A 427 -4.02 -17.69 -0.03
C ALA A 427 -4.27 -18.94 0.81
N TRP A 428 -3.21 -19.52 1.39
CA TRP A 428 -3.30 -20.75 2.22
C TRP A 428 -3.49 -20.48 3.71
N PHE A 429 -3.45 -19.21 4.12
CA PHE A 429 -3.58 -18.87 5.54
C PHE A 429 -5.02 -18.97 6.03
N PHE A 430 -5.99 -18.61 5.21
CA PHE A 430 -7.41 -18.57 5.53
C PHE A 430 -8.11 -19.94 5.38
N ASP A 431 -9.45 -19.95 5.48
CA ASP A 431 -10.20 -21.18 5.74
C ASP A 431 -10.85 -21.79 4.51
N ASP A 432 -10.95 -21.05 3.37
CA ASP A 432 -11.66 -21.54 2.17
C ASP A 432 -11.00 -21.06 0.86
N ILE A 433 -11.08 -21.89 -0.17
CA ILE A 433 -10.61 -21.54 -1.51
C ILE A 433 -11.36 -20.35 -2.14
N ALA A 434 -12.55 -20.02 -1.64
CA ALA A 434 -13.34 -18.87 -2.06
C ALA A 434 -13.08 -17.61 -1.21
N ASP A 435 -12.10 -17.64 -0.30
CA ASP A 435 -11.69 -16.44 0.42
C ASP A 435 -10.92 -15.46 -0.50
N PRO A 436 -11.01 -14.14 -0.26
CA PRO A 436 -10.47 -13.13 -1.16
C PRO A 436 -9.01 -13.35 -1.56
N GLU A 437 -8.18 -13.82 -0.62
CA GLU A 437 -6.75 -14.05 -0.83
C GLU A 437 -6.49 -15.25 -1.76
N ALA A 438 -7.30 -16.31 -1.66
CA ALA A 438 -7.24 -17.44 -2.58
C ALA A 438 -7.78 -17.06 -3.97
N VAL A 439 -8.86 -16.29 -4.05
CA VAL A 439 -9.38 -15.73 -5.31
C VAL A 439 -8.33 -14.83 -5.97
N GLN A 440 -7.55 -14.07 -5.19
CA GLN A 440 -6.51 -13.20 -5.75
C GLN A 440 -5.41 -13.99 -6.47
N ILE A 441 -4.91 -15.09 -5.91
CA ILE A 441 -3.91 -15.90 -6.62
C ILE A 441 -4.49 -16.56 -7.86
N LEU A 442 -5.77 -16.91 -7.86
CA LEU A 442 -6.48 -17.43 -9.05
C LEU A 442 -6.64 -16.35 -10.12
N ARG A 443 -6.79 -15.07 -9.77
CA ARG A 443 -6.77 -13.93 -10.71
C ARG A 443 -5.39 -13.80 -11.35
N ASN A 444 -4.31 -13.89 -10.57
CA ASN A 444 -2.94 -13.86 -11.09
C ASN A 444 -2.69 -15.03 -12.06
N ALA A 445 -3.15 -16.24 -11.70
CA ALA A 445 -3.11 -17.40 -12.57
C ALA A 445 -3.89 -17.18 -13.89
N ALA A 446 -5.08 -16.59 -13.81
CA ALA A 446 -5.90 -16.27 -14.99
C ALA A 446 -5.19 -15.25 -15.91
N ARG A 447 -4.54 -14.23 -15.35
CA ARG A 447 -3.75 -13.26 -16.13
C ARG A 447 -2.58 -13.94 -16.82
N ALA A 448 -1.82 -14.78 -16.11
CA ALA A 448 -0.72 -15.53 -16.69
C ALA A 448 -1.18 -16.47 -17.82
N LEU A 449 -2.29 -17.19 -17.61
CA LEU A 449 -2.92 -18.06 -18.62
C LEU A 449 -3.38 -17.28 -19.85
N GLN A 450 -3.98 -16.10 -19.65
CA GLN A 450 -4.40 -15.23 -20.75
C GLN A 450 -3.19 -14.82 -21.59
N LEU A 451 -2.13 -14.32 -20.97
CA LEU A 451 -0.91 -13.88 -21.65
C LEU A 451 -0.24 -15.06 -22.41
N ALA A 452 -0.17 -16.24 -21.78
CA ALA A 452 0.32 -17.44 -22.44
C ALA A 452 -0.51 -17.80 -23.68
N SER A 453 -1.83 -17.76 -23.55
CA SER A 453 -2.74 -18.14 -24.64
C SER A 453 -2.72 -17.14 -25.79
N ASP A 454 -2.68 -15.84 -25.51
CA ASP A 454 -2.66 -14.77 -26.50
C ASP A 454 -1.44 -14.85 -27.42
N TRP A 455 -0.29 -15.26 -26.88
CA TRP A 455 0.96 -15.27 -27.63
C TRP A 455 1.39 -16.63 -28.17
N THR A 456 0.84 -17.74 -27.65
CA THR A 456 1.12 -19.09 -28.17
C THR A 456 0.01 -19.62 -29.07
N GLY A 457 -1.20 -19.03 -29.00
CA GLY A 457 -2.40 -19.54 -29.69
C GLY A 457 -2.98 -20.81 -29.03
N THR A 458 -2.41 -21.29 -27.94
CA THR A 458 -2.84 -22.50 -27.21
C THR A 458 -3.65 -22.14 -25.98
N ARG A 459 -4.80 -22.79 -25.80
CA ARG A 459 -5.66 -22.61 -24.62
C ARG A 459 -5.22 -23.52 -23.48
N TYR A 460 -4.62 -22.96 -22.44
CA TYR A 460 -4.16 -23.68 -21.25
C TYR A 460 -5.18 -23.69 -20.10
N GLU A 461 -6.10 -22.74 -20.08
CA GLU A 461 -7.08 -22.55 -19.01
C GLU A 461 -7.97 -23.77 -18.75
N PRO A 462 -8.47 -24.56 -19.76
CA PRO A 462 -9.31 -25.73 -19.48
C PRO A 462 -8.64 -26.78 -18.60
N ALA A 463 -7.34 -27.05 -18.81
CA ALA A 463 -6.58 -27.99 -17.98
C ALA A 463 -6.42 -27.49 -16.52
N PHE A 464 -6.23 -26.18 -16.34
CA PHE A 464 -6.16 -25.61 -15.02
C PHE A 464 -7.51 -25.67 -14.29
N ILE A 465 -8.63 -25.39 -14.98
CA ILE A 465 -9.99 -25.53 -14.41
C ILE A 465 -10.27 -26.99 -14.00
N GLU A 466 -9.78 -27.97 -14.75
CA GLU A 466 -9.93 -29.39 -14.40
C GLU A 466 -9.23 -29.70 -13.07
N LEU A 467 -7.99 -29.22 -12.89
CA LEU A 467 -7.28 -29.35 -11.60
C LEU A 467 -8.01 -28.68 -10.46
N LEU A 468 -8.52 -27.46 -10.67
CA LEU A 468 -9.28 -26.72 -9.66
C LEU A 468 -10.62 -27.42 -9.30
N SER A 469 -11.27 -28.07 -10.26
CA SER A 469 -12.56 -28.76 -10.04
C SER A 469 -12.43 -29.98 -9.12
N ALA A 470 -11.23 -30.50 -8.92
CA ALA A 470 -10.96 -31.56 -7.93
C ALA A 470 -10.85 -31.02 -6.49
N ILE A 471 -10.77 -29.70 -6.27
CA ILE A 471 -10.57 -29.06 -4.98
C ILE A 471 -11.92 -28.74 -4.35
N LYS A 472 -12.25 -29.36 -3.22
CA LYS A 472 -13.51 -29.13 -2.51
C LYS A 472 -13.48 -27.85 -1.67
N GLY A 473 -14.49 -26.99 -1.86
CA GLY A 473 -14.75 -25.83 -1.00
C GLY A 473 -15.65 -26.17 0.19
N ASN A 474 -15.67 -25.28 1.19
CA ASN A 474 -16.55 -25.42 2.35
C ASN A 474 -17.92 -24.75 2.14
N ARG A 475 -18.04 -23.84 1.19
CA ARG A 475 -19.26 -23.04 0.97
C ARG A 475 -20.17 -23.72 -0.04
N PRO A 476 -21.49 -23.94 0.28
CA PRO A 476 -22.41 -24.59 -0.64
C PRO A 476 -22.53 -23.94 -2.02
N GLN A 477 -22.42 -22.59 -2.09
CA GLN A 477 -22.43 -21.85 -3.35
C GLN A 477 -21.15 -22.03 -4.16
N TYR A 478 -20.05 -22.44 -3.52
CA TYR A 478 -18.74 -22.67 -4.14
C TYR A 478 -18.24 -24.09 -3.78
N PRO A 479 -18.86 -25.14 -4.31
CA PRO A 479 -18.59 -26.52 -3.90
C PRO A 479 -17.20 -27.01 -4.28
N ASP A 480 -16.57 -26.38 -5.29
CA ASP A 480 -15.23 -26.71 -5.75
C ASP A 480 -14.50 -25.49 -6.32
N GLY A 481 -13.18 -25.60 -6.44
CA GLY A 481 -12.32 -24.52 -6.95
C GLY A 481 -12.58 -24.15 -8.41
N GLY A 482 -13.09 -25.08 -9.23
CA GLY A 482 -13.48 -24.79 -10.61
C GLY A 482 -14.70 -23.88 -10.67
N VAL A 483 -15.66 -24.02 -9.75
CA VAL A 483 -16.80 -23.09 -9.60
C VAL A 483 -16.30 -21.74 -9.13
N VAL A 484 -15.42 -21.69 -8.10
CA VAL A 484 -14.80 -20.42 -7.65
C VAL A 484 -14.14 -19.69 -8.82
N TYR A 485 -13.33 -20.39 -9.62
CA TYR A 485 -12.65 -19.80 -10.75
C TYR A 485 -13.63 -19.23 -11.78
N ARG A 486 -14.63 -20.01 -12.20
CA ARG A 486 -15.62 -19.59 -13.21
C ARG A 486 -16.50 -18.43 -12.74
N GLU A 487 -16.88 -18.38 -11.45
CA GLU A 487 -17.82 -17.38 -10.97
C GLU A 487 -17.13 -16.12 -10.39
N CYS A 488 -15.95 -16.28 -9.76
CA CYS A 488 -15.24 -15.17 -9.10
C CYS A 488 -14.09 -14.58 -9.94
N VAL A 489 -13.51 -15.35 -10.88
CA VAL A 489 -12.33 -14.92 -11.62
C VAL A 489 -12.66 -14.61 -13.09
N VAL A 490 -13.25 -15.55 -13.83
CA VAL A 490 -13.54 -15.39 -15.27
C VAL A 490 -14.30 -14.09 -15.60
N PRO A 491 -15.31 -13.64 -14.82
CA PRO A 491 -16.01 -12.38 -15.10
C PRO A 491 -15.15 -11.12 -14.99
N GLN A 492 -13.95 -11.23 -14.43
CA GLN A 492 -13.00 -10.12 -14.24
C GLN A 492 -11.91 -10.09 -15.30
N VAL A 493 -11.77 -11.16 -16.10
CA VAL A 493 -10.80 -11.22 -17.19
C VAL A 493 -11.13 -10.17 -18.25
N LEU A 494 -10.19 -9.28 -18.54
CA LEU A 494 -10.34 -8.21 -19.49
C LEU A 494 -9.57 -8.53 -20.78
N SER A 495 -10.17 -8.24 -21.94
CA SER A 495 -9.37 -8.08 -23.16
C SER A 495 -8.52 -6.81 -23.04
N ARG A 496 -7.44 -6.70 -23.81
CA ARG A 496 -6.57 -5.51 -23.82
C ARG A 496 -7.31 -4.21 -24.06
N GLU A 497 -8.31 -4.24 -24.93
CA GLU A 497 -9.11 -3.08 -25.27
C GLU A 497 -10.00 -2.66 -24.09
N LYS A 498 -10.60 -3.63 -23.38
CA LYS A 498 -11.40 -3.35 -22.17
C LYS A 498 -10.53 -2.90 -21.00
N GLU A 499 -9.34 -3.46 -20.87
CA GLU A 499 -8.33 -3.02 -19.92
C GLU A 499 -7.98 -1.54 -20.16
N ALA A 500 -7.59 -1.18 -21.39
CA ALA A 500 -7.31 0.19 -21.78
C ALA A 500 -8.52 1.13 -21.56
N ALA A 501 -9.75 0.65 -21.79
CA ALA A 501 -10.97 1.40 -21.53
C ALA A 501 -11.19 1.67 -20.02
N CYS A 502 -10.96 0.69 -19.16
CA CYS A 502 -11.04 0.87 -17.71
C CYS A 502 -9.99 1.87 -17.22
N LEU A 503 -8.75 1.77 -17.68
CA LEU A 503 -7.66 2.67 -17.34
C LEU A 503 -7.93 4.10 -17.82
N ALA A 504 -8.48 4.28 -19.01
CA ALA A 504 -8.89 5.59 -19.55
C ALA A 504 -9.95 6.27 -18.66
N LEU A 505 -10.92 5.50 -18.15
CA LEU A 505 -11.92 6.02 -17.22
C LEU A 505 -11.28 6.45 -15.88
N MET A 506 -10.33 5.68 -15.39
CA MET A 506 -9.58 6.02 -14.17
C MET A 506 -8.77 7.29 -14.35
N GLU A 507 -8.01 7.37 -15.44
CA GLU A 507 -7.20 8.54 -15.75
C GLU A 507 -8.06 9.80 -15.93
N SER A 508 -9.19 9.68 -16.60
CA SER A 508 -10.11 10.79 -16.79
C SER A 508 -10.75 11.33 -15.51
N ALA A 509 -10.71 10.55 -14.43
CA ALA A 509 -11.24 10.94 -13.12
C ALA A 509 -10.19 11.61 -12.21
N ARG A 510 -8.91 11.65 -12.63
CA ARG A 510 -7.84 12.34 -11.89
C ARG A 510 -7.98 13.85 -12.02
N GLU A 511 -7.53 14.57 -10.99
CA GLU A 511 -7.45 16.02 -11.02
C GLU A 511 -6.50 16.48 -12.14
N GLY A 512 -6.96 17.44 -12.96
CA GLY A 512 -6.20 17.97 -14.10
C GLY A 512 -6.46 17.28 -15.45
N ALA A 513 -7.29 16.26 -15.51
CA ALA A 513 -7.72 15.68 -16.79
C ALA A 513 -8.49 16.70 -17.62
N CYS A 514 -8.13 16.81 -18.91
CA CYS A 514 -8.73 17.81 -19.82
C CYS A 514 -10.20 17.45 -20.11
N THR A 515 -11.14 18.24 -19.62
CA THR A 515 -12.58 18.01 -19.81
C THR A 515 -13.24 19.28 -20.35
N PHE A 516 -14.03 19.14 -21.42
CA PHE A 516 -14.73 20.22 -22.07
C PHE A 516 -16.25 20.03 -21.91
N PHE A 517 -16.96 21.04 -21.44
CA PHE A 517 -18.41 21.05 -21.39
C PHE A 517 -18.97 21.86 -22.58
N THR A 518 -19.98 21.33 -23.24
CA THR A 518 -20.63 21.99 -24.39
C THR A 518 -21.96 22.60 -24.02
N ASP A 519 -22.70 21.96 -23.12
CA ASP A 519 -23.96 22.40 -22.56
C ASP A 519 -24.07 21.96 -21.10
N ALA A 520 -23.94 22.92 -20.19
CA ALA A 520 -23.99 22.68 -18.76
C ALA A 520 -25.37 22.18 -18.29
N TYR A 521 -26.43 22.55 -18.97
CA TYR A 521 -27.81 22.14 -18.63
C TYR A 521 -28.16 20.74 -19.14
N ALA A 522 -27.62 20.36 -20.30
CA ALA A 522 -27.81 19.01 -20.85
C ALA A 522 -26.80 18.00 -20.27
N GLY A 523 -25.78 18.48 -19.53
CA GLY A 523 -24.73 17.64 -18.98
C GLY A 523 -23.85 17.00 -20.06
N GLU A 524 -23.78 17.60 -21.26
CA GLU A 524 -22.91 17.14 -22.35
C GLU A 524 -21.45 17.46 -22.02
N PHE A 525 -20.60 16.46 -22.08
CA PHE A 525 -19.16 16.62 -21.85
C PHE A 525 -18.32 15.81 -22.84
N LEU A 526 -17.09 16.26 -23.04
CA LEU A 526 -16.03 15.60 -23.79
C LEU A 526 -14.75 15.64 -22.95
N SER A 527 -14.14 14.48 -22.72
CA SER A 527 -12.83 14.35 -22.07
C SER A 527 -11.91 13.53 -22.95
N CYS A 528 -10.83 14.11 -23.41
CA CYS A 528 -9.85 13.41 -24.23
C CYS A 528 -8.46 13.50 -23.56
N GLY A 529 -7.69 12.44 -23.63
CA GLY A 529 -6.39 12.37 -23.02
C GLY A 529 -5.50 11.27 -23.59
N GLU A 530 -4.28 11.27 -23.10
CA GLU A 530 -3.27 10.25 -23.37
C GLU A 530 -2.50 9.97 -22.09
N PHE A 531 -2.23 8.71 -21.81
CA PHE A 531 -1.42 8.30 -20.66
C PHE A 531 -0.60 7.04 -20.95
N LEU A 532 0.42 6.79 -20.13
CA LEU A 532 1.24 5.59 -20.19
C LEU A 532 0.87 4.67 -19.04
N PRO A 533 0.32 3.46 -19.30
CA PRO A 533 0.10 2.47 -18.26
C PRO A 533 1.43 2.02 -17.63
N SER A 534 1.43 1.77 -16.32
CA SER A 534 2.64 1.41 -15.58
C SER A 534 2.52 0.14 -14.71
N HIS A 535 1.32 -0.37 -14.52
CA HIS A 535 1.05 -1.50 -13.60
C HIS A 535 1.28 -2.88 -14.23
N ASP A 536 1.27 -2.99 -15.55
CA ASP A 536 1.39 -4.24 -16.31
C ASP A 536 2.36 -4.06 -17.48
N LEU A 537 3.40 -4.89 -17.54
CA LEU A 537 4.43 -4.81 -18.57
C LEU A 537 3.89 -5.08 -19.96
N SER A 538 2.84 -5.89 -20.12
CA SER A 538 2.27 -6.23 -21.44
C SER A 538 1.69 -5.04 -22.19
N ILE A 539 1.39 -3.95 -21.48
CA ILE A 539 0.88 -2.69 -22.03
C ILE A 539 1.80 -1.50 -21.73
N ALA A 540 2.87 -1.72 -20.98
CA ALA A 540 3.80 -0.67 -20.59
C ALA A 540 4.52 -0.02 -21.78
N GLY A 541 4.88 1.25 -21.64
CA GLY A 541 5.60 2.02 -22.66
C GLY A 541 4.78 2.38 -23.88
N ARG A 542 3.47 2.10 -23.91
CA ARG A 542 2.56 2.45 -25.01
C ARG A 542 1.54 3.49 -24.55
N PRO A 543 1.40 4.60 -25.29
CA PRO A 543 0.38 5.56 -24.97
C PRO A 543 -1.02 4.99 -25.25
N VAL A 544 -1.87 5.02 -24.23
CA VAL A 544 -3.31 4.79 -24.38
C VAL A 544 -3.96 6.14 -24.62
N ARG A 545 -4.60 6.32 -25.78
CA ARG A 545 -5.37 7.49 -26.12
C ARG A 545 -6.83 7.22 -25.92
N TYR A 546 -7.53 8.19 -25.36
CA TYR A 546 -8.94 8.03 -25.09
C TYR A 546 -9.74 9.29 -25.40
N CYS A 547 -11.01 9.08 -25.66
CA CYS A 547 -12.02 10.11 -25.72
C CYS A 547 -13.31 9.62 -25.06
N ILE A 548 -13.73 10.28 -24.00
CA ILE A 548 -14.96 9.98 -23.27
C ILE A 548 -15.94 11.09 -23.54
N MET A 549 -17.11 10.74 -24.08
CA MET A 549 -18.19 11.67 -24.32
C MET A 549 -19.45 11.18 -23.64
N GLY A 550 -20.20 12.07 -23.03
CA GLY A 550 -21.45 11.72 -22.35
C GLY A 550 -22.49 12.81 -22.37
N THR A 551 -23.74 12.41 -22.07
CA THR A 551 -24.87 13.29 -21.80
C THR A 551 -25.35 13.03 -20.39
N GLY A 552 -25.86 14.07 -19.68
CA GLY A 552 -26.20 14.05 -18.26
C GLY A 552 -27.17 12.96 -17.80
N THR A 553 -27.82 12.25 -18.70
CA THR A 553 -28.90 11.33 -18.36
C THR A 553 -28.63 9.85 -18.53
N ALA A 554 -27.52 9.40 -19.15
CA ALA A 554 -27.16 7.98 -19.13
C ALA A 554 -26.24 7.49 -20.28
N SER A 555 -25.93 8.28 -21.28
CA SER A 555 -25.16 7.79 -22.43
C SER A 555 -23.70 8.22 -22.32
N VAL A 556 -22.80 7.30 -22.00
CA VAL A 556 -21.34 7.49 -22.11
C VAL A 556 -20.85 6.67 -23.28
N LEU A 557 -20.06 7.28 -24.14
CA LEU A 557 -19.32 6.64 -25.20
C LEU A 557 -17.82 6.83 -24.91
N LEU A 558 -17.08 5.75 -24.90
CA LEU A 558 -15.65 5.72 -24.67
C LEU A 558 -14.94 5.19 -25.91
N GLY A 559 -14.21 6.05 -26.60
CA GLY A 559 -13.27 5.64 -27.66
C GLY A 559 -11.88 5.45 -27.08
N VAL A 560 -11.24 4.33 -27.44
CA VAL A 560 -9.88 3.99 -27.01
C VAL A 560 -9.01 3.57 -28.19
N SER A 561 -7.75 3.99 -28.19
CA SER A 561 -6.74 3.55 -29.16
C SER A 561 -5.45 3.20 -28.44
N LEU A 562 -4.91 2.06 -28.79
CA LEU A 562 -3.58 1.55 -28.38
C LEU A 562 -2.51 1.84 -29.44
N THR A 563 -2.89 2.47 -30.56
CA THR A 563 -2.00 2.78 -31.68
C THR A 563 -1.85 4.29 -31.85
N ALA A 564 -0.67 4.73 -32.28
CA ALA A 564 -0.22 6.12 -32.27
C ALA A 564 -0.78 7.00 -33.44
N ALA A 565 -2.04 6.87 -33.84
CA ALA A 565 -2.51 7.52 -35.07
C ALA A 565 -2.74 9.04 -34.95
N ILE A 566 -3.29 9.57 -33.81
CA ILE A 566 -3.63 10.99 -33.67
C ILE A 566 -3.36 11.47 -32.24
N PRO A 567 -2.66 12.62 -31.99
CA PRO A 567 -2.48 13.19 -30.66
C PRO A 567 -3.81 13.58 -29.98
N ALA A 568 -3.94 13.37 -28.67
CA ALA A 568 -5.17 13.62 -27.91
C ALA A 568 -5.66 15.08 -28.03
N GLN A 569 -4.73 16.06 -28.10
CA GLN A 569 -5.03 17.47 -28.29
C GLN A 569 -5.69 17.79 -29.65
N GLU A 570 -5.27 17.09 -30.70
CA GLU A 570 -5.91 17.23 -32.03
C GLU A 570 -7.28 16.61 -32.06
N ILE A 571 -7.50 15.52 -31.32
CA ILE A 571 -8.81 14.85 -31.21
C ILE A 571 -9.83 15.79 -30.57
N SER A 572 -9.51 16.45 -29.46
CA SER A 572 -10.41 17.39 -28.78
C SER A 572 -10.73 18.60 -29.66
N GLY A 573 -9.71 19.16 -30.32
CA GLY A 573 -9.87 20.26 -31.24
C GLY A 573 -10.80 19.95 -32.42
N TYR A 574 -10.87 18.70 -32.82
CA TYR A 574 -11.67 18.22 -33.94
C TYR A 574 -13.10 17.84 -33.50
N LEU A 575 -13.25 17.16 -32.35
CA LEU A 575 -14.53 16.66 -31.86
C LEU A 575 -15.39 17.74 -31.19
N LEU A 576 -14.78 18.66 -30.46
CA LEU A 576 -15.49 19.71 -29.73
C LEU A 576 -16.34 20.61 -30.64
N PRO A 577 -15.86 21.08 -31.81
CA PRO A 577 -16.70 21.80 -32.74
C PRO A 577 -17.88 20.98 -33.32
N VAL A 578 -17.68 19.67 -33.52
CA VAL A 578 -18.75 18.77 -34.00
C VAL A 578 -19.82 18.61 -32.92
N LEU A 579 -19.41 18.34 -31.69
CA LEU A 579 -20.32 18.23 -30.53
C LEU A 579 -21.15 19.52 -30.35
N ARG A 580 -20.49 20.69 -30.36
CA ARG A 580 -21.15 22.01 -30.21
C ARG A 580 -22.13 22.36 -31.35
N LYS A 581 -21.77 21.99 -32.59
CA LYS A 581 -22.58 22.43 -33.79
C LYS A 581 -23.62 21.42 -34.23
N LYS A 582 -23.34 20.11 -34.04
CA LYS A 582 -24.15 19.03 -34.60
C LYS A 582 -24.67 18.04 -33.52
N GLY A 583 -24.31 18.25 -32.25
CA GLY A 583 -24.79 17.45 -31.13
C GLY A 583 -24.12 16.09 -30.97
N TYR A 584 -24.57 15.36 -29.94
CA TYR A 584 -24.01 14.11 -29.48
C TYR A 584 -23.91 13.02 -30.56
N ALA A 585 -24.99 12.78 -31.34
CA ALA A 585 -25.02 11.71 -32.31
C ALA A 585 -23.93 11.86 -33.40
N ALA A 586 -23.77 13.08 -33.93
CA ALA A 586 -22.75 13.35 -34.95
C ALA A 586 -21.33 13.26 -34.38
N ALA A 587 -21.13 13.63 -33.12
CA ALA A 587 -19.86 13.48 -32.42
C ALA A 587 -19.57 12.00 -32.14
N ALA A 588 -20.57 11.18 -31.79
CA ALA A 588 -20.45 9.74 -31.58
C ALA A 588 -20.02 9.01 -32.88
N GLU A 589 -20.66 9.33 -34.03
CA GLU A 589 -20.22 8.80 -35.33
C GLU A 589 -18.76 9.15 -35.65
N LYS A 590 -18.37 10.36 -35.24
CA LYS A 590 -17.01 10.83 -35.48
C LYS A 590 -15.99 10.13 -34.56
N ILE A 591 -16.32 9.91 -33.29
CA ILE A 591 -15.49 9.10 -32.37
C ILE A 591 -15.32 7.70 -32.98
N ALA A 592 -16.40 7.07 -33.42
CA ALA A 592 -16.37 5.76 -34.06
C ALA A 592 -15.51 5.72 -35.33
N SER A 593 -15.32 6.83 -36.04
CA SER A 593 -14.46 6.92 -37.23
C SER A 593 -12.96 7.10 -36.89
N VAL A 594 -12.65 7.55 -35.64
CA VAL A 594 -11.28 7.88 -35.21
C VAL A 594 -10.69 6.80 -34.33
N PHE A 595 -11.53 6.24 -33.43
CA PHE A 595 -11.08 5.24 -32.47
C PHE A 595 -11.40 3.82 -32.95
N PRO A 596 -10.43 2.88 -32.94
CA PRO A 596 -10.66 1.50 -33.37
C PRO A 596 -11.56 0.73 -32.38
N TYR A 597 -11.59 1.13 -31.12
CA TYR A 597 -12.38 0.47 -30.08
C TYR A 597 -13.33 1.46 -29.42
N ILE A 598 -14.60 1.10 -29.37
CA ILE A 598 -15.66 1.90 -28.80
C ILE A 598 -16.41 1.08 -27.76
N PHE A 599 -16.58 1.64 -26.57
CA PHE A 599 -17.28 0.99 -25.46
C PHE A 599 -18.37 1.88 -24.88
N THR A 600 -19.42 1.23 -24.43
CA THR A 600 -20.40 1.80 -23.50
C THR A 600 -20.15 1.24 -22.09
N PRO A 601 -20.62 1.89 -21.01
CA PRO A 601 -20.47 1.34 -19.66
C PRO A 601 -21.07 -0.05 -19.48
N ALA A 602 -22.09 -0.40 -20.28
CA ALA A 602 -22.74 -1.72 -20.23
C ALA A 602 -21.77 -2.86 -20.64
N GLU A 603 -20.81 -2.58 -21.51
CA GLU A 603 -19.85 -3.54 -22.05
C GLU A 603 -18.61 -3.72 -21.17
N LEU A 604 -18.45 -2.84 -20.17
CA LEU A 604 -17.35 -2.91 -19.22
C LEU A 604 -17.69 -3.85 -18.03
N PRO A 605 -16.67 -4.39 -17.34
CA PRO A 605 -16.89 -5.18 -16.14
C PRO A 605 -17.47 -4.33 -15.00
N PRO A 606 -17.92 -4.93 -13.89
CA PRO A 606 -18.49 -4.20 -12.76
C PRO A 606 -17.64 -3.06 -12.22
N ALA A 607 -16.30 -3.23 -12.19
CA ALA A 607 -15.38 -2.18 -11.80
C ALA A 607 -15.40 -1.00 -12.78
N GLY A 608 -15.32 -1.25 -14.10
CA GLY A 608 -15.41 -0.23 -15.13
C GLY A 608 -16.77 0.48 -15.14
N LYS A 609 -17.87 -0.22 -14.87
CA LYS A 609 -19.20 0.37 -14.72
C LYS A 609 -19.25 1.34 -13.54
N ARG A 610 -18.69 0.95 -12.39
CA ARG A 610 -18.61 1.84 -11.20
C ARG A 610 -17.75 3.07 -11.46
N LEU A 611 -16.60 2.89 -12.14
CA LEU A 611 -15.70 3.98 -12.51
C LEU A 611 -16.41 4.96 -13.48
N ALA A 612 -17.10 4.45 -14.48
CA ALA A 612 -17.87 5.27 -15.41
C ALA A 612 -18.97 6.07 -14.69
N LEU A 613 -19.72 5.42 -13.78
CA LEU A 613 -20.75 6.07 -12.98
C LEU A 613 -20.17 7.13 -12.03
N ARG A 614 -19.06 6.83 -11.36
CA ARG A 614 -18.36 7.79 -10.48
C ARG A 614 -17.88 9.01 -11.28
N SER A 615 -17.25 8.77 -12.43
CA SER A 615 -16.81 9.85 -13.32
C SER A 615 -17.97 10.72 -13.79
N GLN A 616 -19.14 10.13 -14.12
CA GLN A 616 -20.35 10.88 -14.45
C GLN A 616 -20.87 11.69 -13.27
N LEU A 617 -20.98 11.10 -12.08
CA LEU A 617 -21.47 11.78 -10.89
C LEU A 617 -20.59 12.98 -10.52
N MET A 618 -19.25 12.81 -10.52
CA MET A 618 -18.30 13.89 -10.24
C MET A 618 -18.44 15.04 -11.25
N ARG A 619 -18.73 14.75 -12.50
CA ARG A 619 -18.88 15.75 -13.58
C ARG A 619 -20.24 16.44 -13.55
N VAL A 620 -21.31 15.67 -13.29
CA VAL A 620 -22.66 16.23 -13.10
C VAL A 620 -22.69 17.19 -11.91
N THR A 621 -21.96 16.92 -10.83
CA THR A 621 -21.88 17.82 -9.68
C THR A 621 -21.21 19.16 -10.02
N GLY A 622 -20.18 19.18 -10.86
CA GLY A 622 -19.55 20.42 -11.35
C GLY A 622 -20.50 21.28 -12.21
N VAL A 623 -21.34 20.64 -13.01
CA VAL A 623 -22.36 21.31 -13.85
C VAL A 623 -23.55 21.85 -13.04
N PHE A 624 -23.95 21.16 -11.95
CA PHE A 624 -25.04 21.62 -11.09
C PHE A 624 -24.73 22.91 -10.35
N ASP A 625 -23.47 23.30 -10.19
CA ASP A 625 -23.10 24.51 -9.45
C ASP A 625 -23.52 25.80 -10.20
N GLU A 626 -23.34 25.86 -11.52
CA GLU A 626 -23.85 26.98 -12.33
C GLU A 626 -25.38 26.92 -12.49
N ALA A 627 -25.92 25.73 -12.68
CA ALA A 627 -27.35 25.54 -12.89
C ALA A 627 -28.19 25.68 -11.60
N ALA A 628 -27.62 25.33 -10.44
CA ALA A 628 -28.35 25.36 -9.17
C ALA A 628 -28.74 26.79 -8.74
N GLY A 629 -27.88 27.79 -9.01
CA GLY A 629 -28.25 29.20 -8.80
C GLY A 629 -29.47 29.61 -9.58
N VAL A 630 -29.62 29.12 -10.81
CA VAL A 630 -30.76 29.46 -11.72
C VAL A 630 -31.98 28.57 -11.44
N LEU A 631 -31.79 27.32 -11.03
CA LEU A 631 -32.88 26.40 -10.68
C LEU A 631 -33.57 26.80 -9.37
N PHE A 632 -32.83 27.33 -8.40
CA PHE A 632 -33.38 27.82 -7.15
C PHE A 632 -34.37 28.99 -7.37
N ASP A 633 -34.09 29.87 -8.33
CA ASP A 633 -34.95 31.03 -8.63
C ASP A 633 -36.16 30.69 -9.52
N ARG A 634 -36.16 29.56 -10.23
CA ARG A 634 -37.20 29.22 -11.22
C ARG A 634 -38.15 28.07 -10.85
N TYR A 635 -37.78 27.18 -9.90
CA TYR A 635 -38.62 26.01 -9.57
C TYR A 635 -39.47 26.24 -8.31
N THR A 636 -40.52 27.02 -8.42
CA THR A 636 -41.56 27.20 -7.38
C THR A 636 -42.56 26.04 -7.29
N GLY A 637 -42.38 24.95 -8.05
CA GLY A 637 -43.31 23.83 -8.15
C GLY A 637 -42.90 22.52 -7.48
N LEU A 638 -41.73 22.46 -6.81
CA LEU A 638 -41.31 21.27 -6.06
C LEU A 638 -41.90 21.25 -4.65
N SER A 639 -42.20 20.07 -4.11
CA SER A 639 -42.55 19.93 -2.70
C SER A 639 -41.41 20.45 -1.79
N GLU A 640 -41.78 20.98 -0.61
CA GLU A 640 -40.80 21.50 0.37
C GLU A 640 -39.71 20.49 0.70
N GLU A 641 -40.05 19.20 0.76
CA GLU A 641 -39.13 18.11 1.00
C GLU A 641 -38.08 17.96 -0.14
N ASN A 642 -38.51 18.05 -1.40
CA ASN A 642 -37.62 17.99 -2.57
C ASN A 642 -36.79 19.27 -2.71
N GLN A 643 -37.31 20.44 -2.33
CA GLN A 643 -36.52 21.67 -2.26
C GLN A 643 -35.44 21.60 -1.20
N ASN A 644 -35.73 21.03 -0.04
CA ASN A 644 -34.75 20.82 1.04
C ASN A 644 -33.66 19.83 0.64
N LEU A 645 -34.01 18.72 -0.01
CA LEU A 645 -33.04 17.72 -0.49
C LEU A 645 -32.11 18.30 -1.55
N LEU A 646 -32.68 19.07 -2.50
CA LEU A 646 -31.88 19.73 -3.55
C LEU A 646 -30.94 20.79 -2.94
N SER A 647 -31.45 21.60 -2.00
CA SER A 647 -30.68 22.61 -1.27
C SER A 647 -29.53 21.97 -0.50
N TRP A 648 -29.81 20.88 0.19
CA TRP A 648 -28.81 20.09 0.91
C TRP A 648 -27.72 19.62 -0.03
N TYR A 649 -28.07 19.02 -1.15
CA TYR A 649 -27.13 18.48 -2.13
C TYR A 649 -26.21 19.57 -2.71
N VAL A 650 -26.78 20.68 -3.13
CA VAL A 650 -26.05 21.83 -3.70
C VAL A 650 -25.07 22.43 -2.70
N LEU A 651 -25.51 22.63 -1.45
CA LEU A 651 -24.64 23.19 -0.42
C LEU A 651 -23.48 22.22 -0.07
N MET A 652 -23.74 20.88 -0.06
CA MET A 652 -22.70 19.88 0.14
C MET A 652 -21.64 19.91 -0.96
N VAL A 653 -22.05 19.97 -2.22
CA VAL A 653 -21.14 20.08 -3.38
C VAL A 653 -20.32 21.36 -3.32
N ARG A 654 -20.94 22.49 -3.02
CA ARG A 654 -20.24 23.78 -2.87
C ARG A 654 -19.22 23.76 -1.75
N MET A 655 -19.57 23.13 -0.63
CA MET A 655 -18.63 22.97 0.49
C MET A 655 -17.41 22.12 0.09
N GLU A 656 -17.64 21.01 -0.60
CA GLU A 656 -16.56 20.15 -1.11
C GLU A 656 -15.66 20.89 -2.11
N GLN A 657 -16.25 21.63 -3.05
CA GLN A 657 -15.49 22.43 -4.02
C GLN A 657 -14.67 23.52 -3.33
N LEU A 658 -15.26 24.23 -2.36
CA LEU A 658 -14.58 25.27 -1.60
C LEU A 658 -13.39 24.67 -0.82
N LEU A 659 -13.61 23.58 -0.10
CA LEU A 659 -12.61 22.93 0.70
C LEU A 659 -11.48 22.32 -0.15
N SER A 660 -11.78 21.92 -1.39
CA SER A 660 -10.80 21.35 -2.33
C SER A 660 -10.05 22.41 -3.12
N SER A 661 -10.58 23.62 -3.26
CA SER A 661 -9.97 24.69 -4.05
C SER A 661 -8.72 25.27 -3.35
N PRO A 662 -7.60 25.48 -4.06
CA PRO A 662 -6.39 26.09 -3.50
C PRO A 662 -6.51 27.61 -3.24
N VAL A 663 -7.52 28.26 -3.83
CA VAL A 663 -7.69 29.72 -3.74
C VAL A 663 -8.83 30.16 -2.81
N SER A 664 -9.51 29.23 -2.16
CA SER A 664 -10.62 29.53 -1.26
C SER A 664 -10.17 30.19 0.03
N THR A 665 -10.97 31.14 0.50
CA THR A 665 -10.69 31.95 1.70
C THR A 665 -11.57 31.57 2.88
N ALA A 666 -11.21 32.06 4.09
CA ALA A 666 -12.04 31.93 5.27
C ALA A 666 -13.40 32.66 5.11
N GLU A 667 -13.43 33.78 4.33
CA GLU A 667 -14.67 34.51 4.04
C GLU A 667 -15.64 33.69 3.18
N ASP A 668 -15.11 32.94 2.20
CA ASP A 668 -15.92 32.05 1.37
C ASP A 668 -16.52 30.93 2.22
N LEU A 669 -15.71 30.35 3.12
CA LEU A 669 -16.16 29.36 4.08
C LEU A 669 -17.23 29.91 5.02
N GLN A 670 -17.07 31.15 5.50
CA GLN A 670 -18.07 31.82 6.36
C GLN A 670 -19.41 31.97 5.65
N ARG A 671 -19.39 32.51 4.42
CA ARG A 671 -20.62 32.71 3.61
C ARG A 671 -21.37 31.39 3.40
N LEU A 672 -20.63 30.32 3.14
CA LEU A 672 -21.25 29.02 2.92
C LEU A 672 -21.76 28.38 4.21
N ALA A 673 -21.04 28.51 5.32
CA ALA A 673 -21.47 28.04 6.65
C ALA A 673 -22.75 28.77 7.12
N GLU A 674 -22.87 30.06 6.80
CA GLU A 674 -24.10 30.87 7.03
C GLU A 674 -25.26 30.33 6.18
N ALA A 675 -25.03 29.99 4.92
CA ALA A 675 -26.06 29.45 4.03
C ALA A 675 -26.60 28.08 4.52
N PHE A 676 -25.77 27.24 5.13
CA PHE A 676 -26.20 25.98 5.78
C PHE A 676 -27.11 26.29 6.99
N ARG A 677 -26.70 27.24 7.84
CA ARG A 677 -27.44 27.61 9.05
C ARG A 677 -28.78 28.22 8.72
N ASP A 678 -28.82 29.18 7.78
CA ASP A 678 -30.03 29.91 7.42
C ASP A 678 -31.14 29.01 6.83
N ARG A 679 -30.73 27.85 6.28
CA ARG A 679 -31.65 26.83 5.75
C ARG A 679 -31.90 25.67 6.70
N GLY A 680 -31.32 25.68 7.91
CA GLY A 680 -31.45 24.59 8.87
C GLY A 680 -30.87 23.25 8.37
N ILE A 681 -29.91 23.29 7.44
CA ILE A 681 -29.31 22.12 6.82
C ILE A 681 -28.07 21.68 7.64
N VAL A 682 -28.06 20.41 8.05
CA VAL A 682 -26.88 19.80 8.70
C VAL A 682 -26.04 19.11 7.62
N PRO A 683 -24.76 19.48 7.45
CA PRO A 683 -23.86 18.79 6.52
C PRO A 683 -23.70 17.31 6.90
N PHE A 684 -23.55 16.46 5.90
CA PHE A 684 -23.17 15.07 6.16
C PHE A 684 -21.64 15.04 6.44
N PRO A 685 -21.18 14.72 7.67
CA PRO A 685 -19.81 15.03 8.08
C PRO A 685 -18.73 14.28 7.27
N GLN A 686 -18.89 12.97 7.07
CA GLN A 686 -17.83 12.07 6.58
C GLN A 686 -17.14 12.48 5.27
N PRO A 687 -17.83 12.85 4.17
CA PRO A 687 -17.14 13.25 2.94
C PRO A 687 -16.37 14.57 3.08
N LEU A 688 -16.87 15.48 3.93
CA LEU A 688 -16.33 16.83 4.08
C LEU A 688 -15.17 16.91 5.07
N GLU A 689 -15.07 15.98 6.03
CA GLU A 689 -14.01 16.00 7.05
C GLU A 689 -12.62 15.93 6.45
N GLN A 690 -12.41 15.04 5.48
CA GLN A 690 -11.09 14.91 4.82
C GLN A 690 -10.75 16.16 3.98
N SER A 691 -11.72 16.72 3.25
CA SER A 691 -11.50 17.94 2.47
C SER A 691 -11.28 19.15 3.37
N ALA A 692 -11.99 19.23 4.51
CA ALA A 692 -11.74 20.21 5.55
C ALA A 692 -10.33 20.06 6.17
N GLY A 693 -9.89 18.82 6.39
CA GLY A 693 -8.52 18.52 6.83
C GLY A 693 -7.47 19.06 5.88
N ARG A 694 -7.62 18.79 4.56
CA ARG A 694 -6.73 19.32 3.52
C ARG A 694 -6.75 20.86 3.45
N PHE A 695 -7.93 21.46 3.56
CA PHE A 695 -8.09 22.91 3.55
C PHE A 695 -7.34 23.57 4.71
N ILE A 696 -7.55 23.12 5.94
CA ILE A 696 -6.85 23.65 7.12
C ILE A 696 -5.34 23.34 7.06
N LYS A 697 -4.97 22.15 6.58
CA LYS A 697 -3.56 21.78 6.43
C LYS A 697 -2.81 22.78 5.57
N ARG A 698 -3.34 23.18 4.42
CA ARG A 698 -2.73 24.22 3.56
C ARG A 698 -2.52 25.55 4.29
N GLN A 699 -3.51 25.98 5.08
CA GLN A 699 -3.39 27.19 5.88
C GLN A 699 -2.33 27.04 7.00
N MET A 700 -2.25 25.88 7.62
CA MET A 700 -1.23 25.56 8.61
C MET A 700 0.18 25.53 7.99
N GLU A 701 0.34 24.93 6.82
CA GLU A 701 1.61 24.88 6.08
C GLU A 701 2.09 26.30 5.71
N ASP A 702 1.17 27.16 5.26
CA ASP A 702 1.49 28.56 4.97
C ASP A 702 1.88 29.34 6.24
N TRP A 703 1.20 29.09 7.35
CA TRP A 703 1.55 29.68 8.65
C TRP A 703 2.89 29.14 9.17
N VAL A 704 3.16 27.86 9.09
CA VAL A 704 4.44 27.26 9.56
C VAL A 704 5.65 27.83 8.82
N CYS A 705 5.50 28.22 7.53
CA CYS A 705 6.54 28.94 6.78
C CYS A 705 6.80 30.37 7.33
N HIS A 706 5.82 30.94 8.02
CA HIS A 706 5.88 32.31 8.60
C HIS A 706 5.28 32.30 9.99
N PRO A 707 5.88 31.58 10.97
CA PRO A 707 5.25 31.24 12.23
C PRO A 707 4.99 32.45 13.14
N GLU A 708 5.70 33.57 12.91
CA GLU A 708 5.53 34.85 13.62
C GLU A 708 4.33 35.67 13.11
N ASP A 709 3.79 35.32 11.93
CA ASP A 709 2.65 36.03 11.34
C ASP A 709 1.36 35.71 12.05
N ARG A 710 0.93 36.63 12.92
CA ARG A 710 -0.32 36.53 13.66
C ARG A 710 -1.55 36.47 12.76
N GLY A 711 -1.57 37.19 11.62
CA GLY A 711 -2.70 37.19 10.70
C GLY A 711 -2.99 35.80 10.13
N ARG A 712 -1.95 35.06 9.76
CA ARG A 712 -2.05 33.66 9.30
C ARG A 712 -2.53 32.73 10.42
N LEU A 713 -2.03 32.89 11.63
CA LEU A 713 -2.50 32.13 12.82
C LEU A 713 -3.99 32.36 13.09
N ALA A 714 -4.40 33.62 13.09
CA ALA A 714 -5.83 33.99 13.27
C ALA A 714 -6.72 33.39 12.18
N MET A 715 -6.25 33.32 10.92
CA MET A 715 -6.99 32.70 9.81
C MET A 715 -7.22 31.20 10.04
N VAL A 716 -6.23 30.46 10.52
CA VAL A 716 -6.35 29.04 10.87
C VAL A 716 -7.42 28.85 11.96
N LEU A 717 -7.35 29.63 13.03
CA LEU A 717 -8.32 29.57 14.13
C LEU A 717 -9.74 29.90 13.69
N GLN A 718 -9.90 30.94 12.86
CA GLN A 718 -11.19 31.33 12.31
C GLN A 718 -11.77 30.21 11.46
N SER A 719 -10.99 29.61 10.57
CA SER A 719 -11.42 28.53 9.68
C SER A 719 -11.82 27.28 10.48
N LEU A 720 -11.06 26.90 11.51
CA LEU A 720 -11.41 25.78 12.41
C LEU A 720 -12.71 26.06 13.17
N SER A 721 -12.90 27.31 13.65
CA SER A 721 -14.13 27.70 14.33
C SER A 721 -15.34 27.65 13.42
N LEU A 722 -15.22 28.11 12.17
CA LEU A 722 -16.29 28.08 11.15
C LEU A 722 -16.69 26.66 10.78
N LEU A 723 -15.72 25.77 10.54
CA LEU A 723 -15.97 24.35 10.27
C LEU A 723 -16.71 23.67 11.42
N ARG A 724 -16.26 23.89 12.67
CA ARG A 724 -16.97 23.36 13.86
C ARG A 724 -18.41 23.88 13.99
N LYS A 725 -18.62 25.16 13.72
CA LYS A 725 -19.98 25.76 13.71
C LYS A 725 -20.86 25.17 12.61
N ALA A 726 -20.25 24.73 11.50
CA ALA A 726 -20.92 24.01 10.42
C ALA A 726 -21.10 22.50 10.70
N GLY A 727 -20.67 22.01 11.88
CA GLY A 727 -20.75 20.58 12.22
C GLY A 727 -19.70 19.70 11.52
N ILE A 728 -18.65 20.30 10.96
CA ILE A 728 -17.57 19.59 10.26
C ILE A 728 -16.33 19.57 11.18
N THR A 729 -15.87 18.37 11.52
CA THR A 729 -14.68 18.19 12.37
C THR A 729 -13.52 17.68 11.51
N PRO A 730 -12.55 18.54 11.13
CA PRO A 730 -11.41 18.09 10.33
C PRO A 730 -10.53 17.14 11.15
N PRO A 731 -9.90 16.14 10.52
CA PRO A 731 -8.91 15.30 11.19
C PRO A 731 -7.71 16.15 11.65
N LEU A 732 -7.37 16.02 12.93
CA LEU A 732 -6.35 16.89 13.55
C LEU A 732 -4.92 16.36 13.40
N TRP A 733 -4.74 15.14 12.92
CA TRP A 733 -3.45 14.45 12.86
C TRP A 733 -2.34 15.28 12.22
N ASP A 734 -2.56 15.71 10.97
CA ASP A 734 -1.55 16.49 10.22
C ASP A 734 -1.35 17.86 10.82
N LEU A 735 -2.41 18.48 11.35
CA LEU A 735 -2.36 19.79 11.99
C LEU A 735 -1.50 19.76 13.27
N GLN A 736 -1.62 18.69 14.06
CA GLN A 736 -0.80 18.45 15.25
C GLN A 736 0.67 18.29 14.88
N ASN A 737 0.96 17.54 13.78
CA ASN A 737 2.34 17.37 13.30
C ASN A 737 2.98 18.69 12.86
N LEU A 738 2.20 19.60 12.26
CA LEU A 738 2.66 20.93 11.85
C LEU A 738 2.80 21.89 13.04
N PHE A 739 1.99 21.75 14.07
CA PHE A 739 1.99 22.64 15.24
C PHE A 739 3.20 22.42 16.17
N ILE A 740 3.58 21.16 16.41
CA ILE A 740 4.66 20.80 17.37
C ILE A 740 6.00 21.47 17.04
N PRO A 741 6.51 21.51 15.80
CA PRO A 741 7.75 22.21 15.47
C PRO A 741 7.71 23.71 15.78
N VAL A 742 6.55 24.37 15.58
CA VAL A 742 6.40 25.80 15.92
C VAL A 742 6.39 25.98 17.45
N ARG A 743 5.72 25.08 18.19
CA ARG A 743 5.73 25.07 19.65
C ARG A 743 7.16 24.97 20.21
N ASP A 744 7.96 24.06 19.67
CA ASP A 744 9.29 23.76 20.19
C ASP A 744 10.36 24.77 19.69
N GLY A 745 10.14 25.39 18.53
CA GLY A 745 11.07 26.32 17.89
C GLY A 745 10.76 27.79 18.14
N THR A 746 9.69 28.31 17.56
CA THR A 746 9.37 29.78 17.54
C THR A 746 8.63 30.24 18.77
N ALA A 747 7.70 29.45 19.31
CA ALA A 747 6.82 29.85 20.39
C ALA A 747 7.55 30.28 21.70
N PRO A 748 8.69 29.67 22.09
CA PRO A 748 9.40 30.11 23.32
C PRO A 748 9.88 31.56 23.25
N SER A 749 10.35 32.04 22.10
CA SER A 749 10.83 33.43 21.95
C SER A 749 9.67 34.44 22.03
N LEU A 750 8.53 34.12 21.38
CA LEU A 750 7.33 34.97 21.40
C LEU A 750 6.66 34.97 22.77
N LYS A 751 6.67 33.84 23.48
CA LYS A 751 6.24 33.76 24.88
C LYS A 751 7.10 34.67 25.78
N ALA A 752 8.41 34.67 25.60
CA ALA A 752 9.32 35.53 26.33
C ALA A 752 9.06 37.03 26.05
N GLY A 753 8.81 37.39 24.76
CA GLY A 753 8.40 38.75 24.39
C GLY A 753 7.10 39.19 25.04
N ALA A 754 6.09 38.32 25.05
CA ALA A 754 4.80 38.55 25.71
C ALA A 754 4.96 38.84 27.22
N VAL A 755 5.79 38.05 27.89
CA VAL A 755 6.12 38.26 29.32
C VAL A 755 6.89 39.57 29.54
N ALA A 756 7.69 40.01 28.58
CA ALA A 756 8.42 41.29 28.63
C ALA A 756 7.55 42.52 28.31
N GLY A 757 6.26 42.33 27.98
CA GLY A 757 5.31 43.41 27.75
C GLY A 757 5.13 43.81 26.28
N ASP A 758 5.62 42.99 25.33
CA ASP A 758 5.33 43.19 23.90
C ASP A 758 3.87 42.79 23.61
N GLY A 759 3.06 43.79 23.22
CA GLY A 759 1.62 43.61 23.01
C GLY A 759 1.30 42.73 21.78
N GLU A 760 2.13 42.75 20.72
CA GLU A 760 1.94 41.89 19.56
C GLU A 760 2.28 40.44 19.90
N ALA A 761 3.41 40.22 20.58
CA ALA A 761 3.80 38.90 21.08
C ALA A 761 2.78 38.32 22.06
N ALA A 762 2.17 39.14 22.91
CA ALA A 762 1.12 38.73 23.86
C ALA A 762 -0.14 38.26 23.13
N ALA A 763 -0.60 39.02 22.13
CA ALA A 763 -1.77 38.65 21.32
C ALA A 763 -1.52 37.40 20.47
N TRP A 764 -0.32 37.26 19.89
CA TRP A 764 0.08 36.05 19.17
C TRP A 764 0.09 34.85 20.14
N TRP A 765 0.65 34.99 21.33
CA TRP A 765 0.72 33.91 22.33
C TRP A 765 -0.68 33.44 22.77
N GLU A 766 -1.64 34.35 22.93
CA GLU A 766 -3.03 34.01 23.27
C GLU A 766 -3.68 33.17 22.16
N GLU A 767 -3.53 33.58 20.89
CA GLU A 767 -4.05 32.82 19.75
C GLU A 767 -3.34 31.48 19.57
N PHE A 768 -2.01 31.41 19.80
CA PHE A 768 -1.25 30.19 19.78
C PHE A 768 -1.72 29.18 20.86
N GLN A 769 -2.00 29.67 22.07
CA GLN A 769 -2.59 28.85 23.12
C GLN A 769 -3.97 28.32 22.74
N ALA A 770 -4.81 29.16 22.15
CA ALA A 770 -6.12 28.76 21.67
C ALA A 770 -6.02 27.64 20.60
N LEU A 771 -5.09 27.75 19.66
CA LEU A 771 -4.83 26.70 18.66
C LEU A 771 -4.33 25.41 19.31
N GLY A 772 -3.37 25.50 20.24
CA GLY A 772 -2.85 24.35 20.99
C GLY A 772 -3.96 23.59 21.75
N GLN A 773 -4.88 24.33 22.36
CA GLN A 773 -6.05 23.74 23.03
C GLN A 773 -6.99 23.03 22.05
N VAL A 774 -7.27 23.66 20.89
CA VAL A 774 -8.07 23.05 19.82
C VAL A 774 -7.44 21.76 19.31
N LEU A 775 -6.12 21.72 19.20
CA LEU A 775 -5.36 20.58 18.72
C LEU A 775 -5.08 19.54 19.81
N GLY A 776 -5.40 19.80 21.08
CA GLY A 776 -5.10 18.90 22.18
C GLY A 776 -3.60 18.75 22.45
N VAL A 777 -2.82 19.82 22.27
CA VAL A 777 -1.36 19.83 22.44
C VAL A 777 -0.98 20.51 23.76
N HIS A 778 -0.11 19.87 24.53
CA HIS A 778 0.48 20.45 25.75
C HIS A 778 1.39 21.64 25.37
N LEU A 779 1.16 22.77 26.01
CA LEU A 779 1.97 23.96 25.87
C LEU A 779 2.84 24.09 27.15
N ALA A 780 4.11 23.89 27.01
CA ALA A 780 5.08 23.95 28.11
C ALA A 780 5.20 25.34 28.76
#